data_b1064c4f0315cda584d480b8732620ac
#
_entry.id   b1064c4f0315cda584d480b8732620ac
#
_cell.length_a   1.000
_cell.length_b   1.000
_cell.length_c   1.000
_cell.angle_alpha   90.00
_cell.angle_beta   90.00
_cell.angle_gamma   90.00
#
_symmetry.space_group_name_H-M   'P 1'
#
loop_
_entity.id
_entity.type
_entity.pdbx_description
1 polymer ?
#
loop_
_entity_poly.entity_id
_entity_poly.type
_entity_poly.pdbx_seq_one_letter_code
_entity_poly.pdbx_strand_id
1 'polypeptide(L)'
;MDFIESPLYVPMKAKELAVFFNVDKERRPELDEVLKELLLEGRLEISKRGKYKKPENKFLIGEFMANPKGFGFVRVEGRDSDIFIPADYTANAMNGDQVKVVIDIESGEKRAEGHIIGIEKHANIQMVGYYKKNNKFGFVLPDDTKILKDIYIPASRDKGAKTGDKVVVEITDFGGDKKKPEGKVIEILGKSTDAGVDILSIVRAFGLPEKFGDDVENELKKIPSKVLEKDIKGRQDFRDLVTVTIDGEDAKDLDDAITLEKNGNIWHLGVHIADVTHYVRENTALDKEALHRATSVYLVDRVIPMLPRKLSNGICSLNQGEDRLALSCLMEIDEKGNIIGHNICESVINVNERMTYTAVNEIITDSNEETKQRYSEYIELFNNFKLVSELLRGARTKRGSIDFDLPESKVILDKNGKAIDIKPYERNSATKLIEDFMLAANETVAEDFFWQDLPFLYRVHENPDPEKIKSLAIFINNFGFTLRRKNDEVSPKELQKLLANIEGSDAEAIISRIALRSMKQARYDTSCIGHFGLAAKYYTHFTSPIRRYPDLQIHRIIKENIKNGLSERRTEHYRAILDGVALQSSQMERRAEEAERETVKYKKCEYMLGHMGEEFDGIISGVTSFGIFVELENTVEGFIKMSDLEGDYFVYNEAGYELVGEITKKKFVLGQKVRVKVYDIDRLAKRIDFKLVKERDGRGD
;
A
#
# COMPACT_ATOMS: atom_id res chain seq x y z
N MET A 1 -33.36 -31.39 7.09
CA MET A 1 -33.02 -30.09 7.67
C MET A 1 -34.25 -29.35 8.22
N ASP A 2 -35.33 -29.22 7.48
CA ASP A 2 -36.52 -28.41 7.85
C ASP A 2 -37.07 -28.74 9.25
N PHE A 3 -37.02 -30.03 9.65
CA PHE A 3 -37.41 -30.45 10.99
C PHE A 3 -36.46 -29.94 12.08
N ILE A 4 -35.14 -29.94 11.85
CA ILE A 4 -34.12 -29.49 12.82
C ILE A 4 -34.08 -27.96 12.91
N GLU A 5 -34.52 -27.28 11.87
CA GLU A 5 -34.65 -25.82 11.82
C GLU A 5 -35.96 -25.32 12.48
N SER A 6 -36.90 -26.22 12.72
CA SER A 6 -38.13 -25.87 13.37
C SER A 6 -37.95 -25.37 14.80
N PRO A 7 -38.67 -24.32 15.23
CA PRO A 7 -38.66 -23.84 16.62
C PRO A 7 -39.07 -24.89 17.66
N LEU A 8 -39.76 -25.96 17.24
CA LEU A 8 -40.23 -27.05 18.08
C LEU A 8 -39.23 -28.22 18.18
N TYR A 9 -38.10 -28.15 17.48
CA TYR A 9 -37.10 -29.21 17.53
C TYR A 9 -36.40 -29.28 18.86
N VAL A 10 -36.39 -30.46 19.46
CA VAL A 10 -35.58 -30.76 20.67
C VAL A 10 -34.38 -31.63 20.24
N PRO A 11 -33.17 -31.33 20.67
CA PRO A 11 -31.98 -32.11 20.32
C PRO A 11 -32.16 -33.61 20.61
N MET A 12 -31.94 -34.45 19.56
CA MET A 12 -32.15 -35.91 19.56
C MET A 12 -30.88 -36.66 19.20
N LYS A 13 -30.74 -37.92 19.69
CA LYS A 13 -29.71 -38.84 19.25
C LYS A 13 -30.06 -39.45 17.88
N ALA A 14 -29.09 -39.98 17.14
CA ALA A 14 -29.33 -40.65 15.87
C ALA A 14 -30.43 -41.73 15.93
N LYS A 15 -30.46 -42.51 17.03
CA LYS A 15 -31.51 -43.50 17.25
C LYS A 15 -32.90 -42.88 17.42
N GLU A 16 -32.99 -41.74 18.09
CA GLU A 16 -34.26 -41.02 18.31
C GLU A 16 -34.75 -40.39 17.00
N LEU A 17 -33.81 -39.83 16.17
CA LEU A 17 -34.10 -39.34 14.84
C LEU A 17 -34.56 -40.44 13.89
N ALA A 18 -33.92 -41.62 13.96
CA ALA A 18 -34.35 -42.79 13.17
C ALA A 18 -35.78 -43.24 13.50
N VAL A 19 -36.17 -43.20 14.76
CA VAL A 19 -37.55 -43.51 15.20
C VAL A 19 -38.50 -42.43 14.75
N PHE A 20 -38.15 -41.16 14.92
CA PHE A 20 -38.99 -40.04 14.55
C PHE A 20 -39.28 -40.00 13.04
N PHE A 21 -38.29 -40.30 12.19
CA PHE A 21 -38.43 -40.36 10.73
C PHE A 21 -38.91 -41.74 10.23
N ASN A 22 -39.20 -42.64 11.11
CA ASN A 22 -39.66 -44.00 10.79
C ASN A 22 -38.69 -44.75 9.86
N VAL A 23 -37.39 -44.63 10.12
CA VAL A 23 -36.33 -45.26 9.34
C VAL A 23 -36.09 -46.69 9.80
N ASP A 24 -36.33 -47.66 8.86
CA ASP A 24 -36.14 -49.09 9.10
C ASP A 24 -34.71 -49.40 9.54
N LYS A 25 -34.54 -50.51 10.30
CA LYS A 25 -33.25 -50.92 10.83
C LYS A 25 -32.18 -51.09 9.74
N GLU A 26 -32.58 -51.56 8.55
CA GLU A 26 -31.69 -51.80 7.41
C GLU A 26 -31.21 -50.51 6.76
N ARG A 27 -31.96 -49.41 6.88
CA ARG A 27 -31.63 -48.11 6.30
C ARG A 27 -30.99 -47.11 7.31
N ARG A 28 -30.75 -47.52 8.54
CA ARG A 28 -30.08 -46.65 9.53
C ARG A 28 -28.68 -46.21 9.14
N PRO A 29 -27.85 -47.07 8.46
CA PRO A 29 -26.56 -46.62 7.95
C PRO A 29 -26.67 -45.41 7.00
N GLU A 30 -27.72 -45.35 6.16
CA GLU A 30 -27.93 -44.21 5.25
C GLU A 30 -28.25 -42.93 6.03
N LEU A 31 -29.03 -43.03 7.13
CA LEU A 31 -29.27 -41.89 8.01
C LEU A 31 -28.01 -41.41 8.71
N ASP A 32 -27.17 -42.35 9.18
CA ASP A 32 -25.91 -42.03 9.85
C ASP A 32 -24.95 -41.34 8.88
N GLU A 33 -24.96 -41.73 7.60
CA GLU A 33 -24.14 -41.11 6.53
C GLU A 33 -24.63 -39.68 6.24
N VAL A 34 -25.92 -39.45 6.09
CA VAL A 34 -26.53 -38.12 5.92
C VAL A 34 -26.25 -37.21 7.12
N LEU A 35 -26.39 -37.73 8.34
CA LEU A 35 -26.09 -36.97 9.56
C LEU A 35 -24.60 -36.61 9.63
N LYS A 36 -23.70 -37.48 9.15
CA LYS A 36 -22.26 -37.24 9.08
C LYS A 36 -21.94 -36.18 8.01
N GLU A 37 -22.58 -36.23 6.86
CA GLU A 37 -22.46 -35.17 5.83
C GLU A 37 -22.91 -33.81 6.36
N LEU A 38 -24.08 -33.74 7.02
CA LEU A 38 -24.61 -32.51 7.59
C LEU A 38 -23.72 -31.95 8.73
N LEU A 39 -23.02 -32.82 9.45
CA LEU A 39 -21.98 -32.40 10.43
C LEU A 39 -20.75 -31.83 9.72
N LEU A 40 -20.28 -32.49 8.65
CA LEU A 40 -19.16 -32.01 7.85
C LEU A 40 -19.49 -30.70 7.13
N GLU A 41 -20.74 -30.49 6.75
CA GLU A 41 -21.24 -29.22 6.19
C GLU A 41 -21.46 -28.11 7.25
N GLY A 42 -21.23 -28.40 8.55
CA GLY A 42 -21.51 -27.45 9.62
C GLY A 42 -22.99 -27.11 9.81
N ARG A 43 -23.90 -27.88 9.18
CA ARG A 43 -25.35 -27.69 9.29
C ARG A 43 -25.96 -28.35 10.50
N LEU A 44 -25.20 -29.22 11.17
CA LEU A 44 -25.54 -29.86 12.44
C LEU A 44 -24.36 -29.78 13.40
N GLU A 45 -24.67 -29.83 14.69
CA GLU A 45 -23.69 -29.95 15.77
C GLU A 45 -24.09 -31.11 16.70
N ILE A 46 -23.10 -31.80 17.27
CA ILE A 46 -23.34 -32.83 18.28
C ILE A 46 -23.05 -32.25 19.67
N SER A 47 -24.03 -32.25 20.54
CA SER A 47 -23.85 -31.86 21.95
C SER A 47 -22.96 -32.86 22.69
N LYS A 48 -22.36 -32.46 23.82
CA LYS A 48 -21.56 -33.34 24.72
C LYS A 48 -22.31 -34.63 25.12
N ARG A 49 -23.64 -34.68 24.97
CA ARG A 49 -24.49 -35.84 25.27
C ARG A 49 -24.80 -36.68 24.02
N GLY A 50 -24.15 -36.42 22.89
CA GLY A 50 -24.35 -37.17 21.62
C GLY A 50 -25.69 -36.89 20.95
N LYS A 51 -26.28 -35.72 21.17
CA LYS A 51 -27.52 -35.31 20.54
C LYS A 51 -27.23 -34.31 19.42
N TYR A 52 -27.89 -34.49 18.27
CA TYR A 52 -27.83 -33.56 17.14
C TYR A 52 -28.65 -32.32 17.47
N LYS A 53 -28.11 -31.15 17.23
CA LYS A 53 -28.77 -29.85 17.40
C LYS A 53 -28.42 -28.90 16.27
N LYS A 54 -29.20 -27.85 16.11
CA LYS A 54 -28.82 -26.72 15.26
C LYS A 54 -27.55 -26.11 15.82
N PRO A 55 -26.57 -25.79 14.96
CA PRO A 55 -25.34 -25.13 15.42
C PRO A 55 -25.69 -23.82 16.15
N GLU A 56 -25.22 -23.68 17.36
CA GLU A 56 -25.32 -22.42 18.11
C GLU A 56 -24.22 -21.44 17.66
N ASN A 57 -23.21 -21.95 16.97
CA ASN A 57 -22.07 -21.16 16.56
C ASN A 57 -22.40 -20.27 15.39
N LYS A 58 -22.41 -18.96 15.63
CA LYS A 58 -22.34 -17.95 14.59
C LYS A 58 -20.98 -18.14 13.90
N PHE A 59 -20.99 -18.56 12.62
CA PHE A 59 -19.78 -18.46 11.82
C PHE A 59 -19.44 -16.98 11.62
N LEU A 60 -18.17 -16.68 11.57
CA LEU A 60 -17.65 -15.37 11.19
C LEU A 60 -17.28 -15.41 9.70
N ILE A 61 -17.42 -14.29 9.02
CA ILE A 61 -16.91 -14.13 7.67
C ILE A 61 -15.63 -13.29 7.75
N GLY A 62 -14.58 -13.78 7.11
CA GLY A 62 -13.30 -13.08 7.09
C GLY A 62 -12.44 -13.49 5.89
N GLU A 63 -11.37 -12.74 5.69
CA GLU A 63 -10.39 -12.99 4.64
C GLU A 63 -9.36 -14.03 5.10
N PHE A 64 -9.17 -15.08 4.31
CA PHE A 64 -8.18 -16.12 4.58
C PHE A 64 -6.80 -15.72 4.06
N MET A 65 -5.83 -15.62 4.93
CA MET A 65 -4.43 -15.35 4.65
C MET A 65 -3.64 -16.66 4.74
N ALA A 66 -3.32 -17.23 3.59
CA ALA A 66 -2.57 -18.48 3.53
C ALA A 66 -1.08 -18.30 3.86
N ASN A 67 -0.49 -19.33 4.46
CA ASN A 67 0.94 -19.41 4.71
C ASN A 67 1.55 -20.49 3.81
N PRO A 68 2.76 -20.30 3.25
CA PRO A 68 3.45 -21.31 2.42
C PRO A 68 3.66 -22.68 3.11
N LYS A 69 3.53 -22.76 4.44
CA LYS A 69 3.60 -24.03 5.19
C LYS A 69 2.26 -24.77 5.28
N GLY A 70 1.19 -24.26 4.64
CA GLY A 70 -0.12 -24.92 4.55
C GLY A 70 -1.16 -24.44 5.58
N PHE A 71 -0.77 -23.87 6.70
CA PHE A 71 -1.70 -23.24 7.65
C PHE A 71 -2.06 -21.81 7.18
N GLY A 72 -3.00 -21.15 7.86
CA GLY A 72 -3.32 -19.75 7.57
C GLY A 72 -3.96 -19.03 8.73
N PHE A 73 -4.43 -17.82 8.46
CA PHE A 73 -5.13 -16.97 9.40
C PHE A 73 -6.40 -16.43 8.76
N VAL A 74 -7.46 -16.24 9.51
CA VAL A 74 -8.65 -15.54 9.04
C VAL A 74 -8.73 -14.19 9.75
N ARG A 75 -8.70 -13.12 8.95
CA ARG A 75 -8.93 -11.75 9.42
C ARG A 75 -10.40 -11.44 9.34
N VAL A 76 -11.01 -11.13 10.48
CA VAL A 76 -12.42 -10.76 10.60
C VAL A 76 -12.50 -9.26 10.91
N GLU A 77 -13.31 -8.54 10.19
CA GLU A 77 -13.51 -7.10 10.41
C GLU A 77 -14.09 -6.84 11.83
N GLY A 78 -13.52 -5.86 12.52
CA GLY A 78 -13.91 -5.52 13.89
C GLY A 78 -13.34 -6.44 14.99
N ARG A 79 -12.41 -7.33 14.64
CA ARG A 79 -11.70 -8.19 15.59
C ARG A 79 -10.22 -7.79 15.68
N ASP A 80 -9.70 -7.66 16.90
CA ASP A 80 -8.31 -7.20 17.14
C ASP A 80 -7.25 -8.23 16.76
N SER A 81 -7.59 -9.52 16.70
CA SER A 81 -6.66 -10.60 16.41
C SER A 81 -7.19 -11.55 15.35
N ASP A 82 -6.30 -11.95 14.42
CA ASP A 82 -6.59 -12.95 13.40
C ASP A 82 -6.80 -14.35 14.04
N ILE A 83 -7.69 -15.14 13.43
CA ILE A 83 -7.99 -16.52 13.86
C ILE A 83 -7.00 -17.47 13.18
N PHE A 84 -6.25 -18.25 13.93
CA PHE A 84 -5.34 -19.26 13.41
C PHE A 84 -6.11 -20.46 12.84
N ILE A 85 -5.76 -20.91 11.64
CA ILE A 85 -6.35 -22.05 10.95
C ILE A 85 -5.25 -23.08 10.67
N PRO A 86 -5.27 -24.25 11.33
CA PRO A 86 -4.34 -25.34 11.04
C PRO A 86 -4.47 -25.85 9.58
N ALA A 87 -3.41 -26.44 9.04
CA ALA A 87 -3.34 -26.87 7.66
C ALA A 87 -4.49 -27.81 7.24
N ASP A 88 -4.88 -28.73 8.12
CA ASP A 88 -5.95 -29.70 7.85
C ASP A 88 -7.36 -29.12 7.90
N TYR A 89 -7.50 -27.86 8.34
CA TYR A 89 -8.77 -27.17 8.55
C TYR A 89 -9.02 -25.97 7.63
N THR A 90 -8.24 -25.86 6.56
CA THR A 90 -8.33 -24.74 5.61
C THR A 90 -9.47 -24.91 4.57
N ALA A 91 -10.13 -26.08 4.51
CA ALA A 91 -11.20 -26.39 3.55
C ALA A 91 -10.85 -26.03 2.09
N ASN A 92 -9.57 -26.16 1.71
CA ASN A 92 -9.01 -25.77 0.42
C ASN A 92 -9.14 -24.28 0.04
N ALA A 93 -9.39 -23.42 1.00
CA ALA A 93 -9.38 -21.97 0.77
C ALA A 93 -8.00 -21.52 0.24
N MET A 94 -8.03 -20.61 -0.71
CA MET A 94 -6.84 -19.97 -1.28
C MET A 94 -6.59 -18.61 -0.63
N ASN A 95 -5.38 -18.14 -0.74
CA ASN A 95 -5.00 -16.84 -0.18
C ASN A 95 -5.94 -15.72 -0.69
N GLY A 96 -6.51 -14.94 0.23
CA GLY A 96 -7.44 -13.85 -0.05
C GLY A 96 -8.93 -14.25 -0.12
N ASP A 97 -9.26 -15.56 -0.08
CA ASP A 97 -10.66 -16.00 -0.13
C ASP A 97 -11.47 -15.47 1.06
N GLN A 98 -12.70 -15.04 0.79
CA GLN A 98 -13.67 -14.78 1.83
C GLN A 98 -14.25 -16.10 2.31
N VAL A 99 -14.04 -16.40 3.58
CA VAL A 99 -14.38 -17.71 4.17
C VAL A 99 -15.31 -17.59 5.37
N LYS A 100 -16.09 -18.63 5.57
CA LYS A 100 -16.87 -18.84 6.80
C LYS A 100 -16.01 -19.62 7.79
N VAL A 101 -15.71 -19.05 8.93
CA VAL A 101 -14.88 -19.65 9.98
C VAL A 101 -15.66 -19.84 11.26
N VAL A 102 -15.44 -20.96 11.92
CA VAL A 102 -15.92 -21.27 13.27
C VAL A 102 -14.72 -21.28 14.21
N ILE A 103 -14.86 -20.64 15.37
CA ILE A 103 -13.82 -20.64 16.39
C ILE A 103 -14.00 -21.87 17.28
N ASP A 104 -12.95 -22.67 17.36
CA ASP A 104 -12.92 -23.88 18.21
C ASP A 104 -12.38 -23.60 19.60
N ILE A 105 -11.36 -22.74 19.67
CA ILE A 105 -10.69 -22.38 20.93
C ILE A 105 -10.60 -20.85 20.98
N GLU A 106 -11.24 -20.27 22.00
CA GLU A 106 -11.14 -18.87 22.34
C GLU A 106 -10.52 -18.77 23.74
N SER A 107 -9.21 -18.55 23.81
CA SER A 107 -8.51 -18.44 25.09
C SER A 107 -7.97 -17.03 25.28
N GLY A 108 -8.27 -16.41 26.43
CA GLY A 108 -7.98 -14.99 26.71
C GLY A 108 -6.50 -14.55 26.68
N GLU A 109 -5.55 -15.48 26.60
CA GLU A 109 -4.10 -15.19 26.49
C GLU A 109 -3.45 -15.80 25.25
N LYS A 110 -4.13 -16.69 24.53
CA LYS A 110 -3.63 -17.33 23.30
C LYS A 110 -4.45 -16.89 22.10
N ARG A 111 -3.82 -16.90 20.92
CA ARG A 111 -4.49 -16.67 19.65
C ARG A 111 -5.68 -17.59 19.49
N ALA A 112 -6.84 -17.06 19.07
CA ALA A 112 -7.99 -17.87 18.74
C ALA A 112 -7.65 -18.87 17.62
N GLU A 113 -8.10 -20.11 17.75
CA GLU A 113 -7.94 -21.18 16.76
C GLU A 113 -9.33 -21.59 16.25
N GLY A 114 -9.43 -21.87 14.94
CA GLY A 114 -10.69 -22.23 14.31
C GLY A 114 -10.51 -23.06 13.04
N HIS A 115 -11.62 -23.39 12.42
CA HIS A 115 -11.66 -24.11 11.15
C HIS A 115 -12.58 -23.42 10.15
N ILE A 116 -12.24 -23.55 8.87
CA ILE A 116 -13.05 -23.02 7.75
C ILE A 116 -14.13 -24.07 7.45
N ILE A 117 -15.40 -23.61 7.43
CA ILE A 117 -16.56 -24.45 7.11
C ILE A 117 -17.05 -24.26 5.67
N GLY A 118 -16.56 -23.24 4.96
CA GLY A 118 -16.92 -22.98 3.58
C GLY A 118 -16.30 -21.71 3.05
N ILE A 119 -16.24 -21.63 1.72
CA ILE A 119 -15.74 -20.46 0.99
C ILE A 119 -16.96 -19.66 0.52
N GLU A 120 -17.04 -18.40 0.93
CA GLU A 120 -18.13 -17.51 0.54
C GLU A 120 -17.87 -16.92 -0.86
N LYS A 121 -16.61 -16.54 -1.10
CA LYS A 121 -16.17 -15.98 -2.37
C LYS A 121 -14.70 -16.24 -2.60
N HIS A 122 -14.34 -16.76 -3.76
CA HIS A 122 -12.95 -16.86 -4.18
C HIS A 122 -12.39 -15.51 -4.59
N ALA A 123 -11.22 -15.15 -4.07
CA ALA A 123 -10.51 -13.94 -4.43
C ALA A 123 -9.82 -14.07 -5.80
N ASN A 124 -9.23 -15.22 -6.05
CA ASN A 124 -8.36 -15.45 -7.19
C ASN A 124 -9.05 -16.34 -8.23
N ILE A 125 -9.85 -15.70 -9.09
CA ILE A 125 -10.45 -16.38 -10.26
C ILE A 125 -9.41 -16.50 -11.38
N GLN A 126 -8.48 -15.55 -11.45
CA GLN A 126 -7.38 -15.55 -12.41
C GLN A 126 -6.04 -15.52 -11.69
N MET A 127 -5.06 -16.22 -12.23
CA MET A 127 -3.71 -16.32 -11.66
C MET A 127 -2.66 -16.26 -12.74
N VAL A 128 -1.50 -15.71 -12.38
CA VAL A 128 -0.30 -15.74 -13.22
C VAL A 128 0.61 -16.87 -12.75
N GLY A 129 1.24 -17.53 -13.69
CA GLY A 129 2.18 -18.59 -13.34
C GLY A 129 3.02 -19.06 -14.51
N TYR A 130 3.88 -20.01 -14.21
CA TYR A 130 4.80 -20.63 -15.15
C TYR A 130 4.19 -21.90 -15.72
N TYR A 131 4.02 -21.96 -17.05
CA TYR A 131 3.45 -23.12 -17.73
C TYR A 131 4.49 -24.21 -17.99
N LYS A 132 4.14 -25.45 -17.63
CA LYS A 132 4.94 -26.65 -17.85
C LYS A 132 4.10 -27.69 -18.59
N LYS A 133 4.47 -27.95 -19.83
CA LYS A 133 3.76 -28.93 -20.70
C LYS A 133 4.18 -30.34 -20.40
N ASN A 134 3.23 -31.26 -20.35
CA ASN A 134 3.40 -32.70 -20.42
C ASN A 134 2.74 -33.21 -21.72
N ASN A 135 2.94 -34.49 -22.09
CA ASN A 135 2.49 -35.05 -23.37
C ASN A 135 0.99 -34.84 -23.68
N LYS A 136 0.11 -34.92 -22.69
CA LYS A 136 -1.36 -34.86 -22.87
C LYS A 136 -2.05 -33.75 -22.08
N PHE A 137 -1.31 -32.97 -21.30
CA PHE A 137 -1.82 -31.90 -20.45
C PHE A 137 -0.70 -30.96 -20.05
N GLY A 138 -1.02 -29.91 -19.36
CA GLY A 138 -0.04 -29.02 -18.75
C GLY A 138 -0.35 -28.74 -17.30
N PHE A 139 0.61 -28.13 -16.62
CA PHE A 139 0.45 -27.54 -15.30
C PHE A 139 0.91 -26.10 -15.31
N VAL A 140 0.27 -25.27 -14.51
CA VAL A 140 0.76 -23.94 -14.19
C VAL A 140 1.16 -23.91 -12.73
N LEU A 141 2.42 -23.52 -12.50
CA LEU A 141 2.95 -23.21 -11.18
C LEU A 141 2.64 -21.74 -10.90
N PRO A 142 1.78 -21.42 -9.91
CA PRO A 142 1.46 -20.04 -9.58
C PRO A 142 2.69 -19.25 -9.15
N ASP A 143 2.74 -17.96 -9.49
CA ASP A 143 3.79 -17.04 -9.03
C ASP A 143 3.61 -16.68 -7.55
N ASP A 144 2.37 -16.70 -7.05
CA ASP A 144 2.09 -16.53 -5.62
C ASP A 144 2.46 -17.81 -4.87
N THR A 145 3.54 -17.76 -4.10
CA THR A 145 4.05 -18.88 -3.29
C THR A 145 3.09 -19.31 -2.16
N LYS A 146 2.06 -18.52 -1.86
CA LYS A 146 1.00 -18.87 -0.90
C LYS A 146 -0.02 -19.84 -1.51
N ILE A 147 -0.02 -20.00 -2.85
CA ILE A 147 -0.85 -20.97 -3.56
C ILE A 147 -0.04 -22.23 -3.77
N LEU A 148 -0.28 -23.22 -2.92
CA LEU A 148 0.56 -24.43 -2.83
C LEU A 148 0.27 -25.47 -3.91
N LYS A 149 -0.84 -25.37 -4.63
CA LYS A 149 -1.28 -26.36 -5.61
C LYS A 149 -1.03 -25.89 -7.04
N ASP A 150 -0.36 -26.73 -7.83
CA ASP A 150 -0.29 -26.52 -9.27
C ASP A 150 -1.68 -26.61 -9.89
N ILE A 151 -1.93 -25.78 -10.91
CA ILE A 151 -3.18 -25.75 -11.64
C ILE A 151 -3.08 -26.69 -12.84
N TYR A 152 -3.95 -27.68 -12.92
CA TYR A 152 -4.05 -28.58 -14.06
C TYR A 152 -4.68 -27.89 -15.27
N ILE A 153 -4.06 -28.00 -16.44
CA ILE A 153 -4.52 -27.42 -17.70
C ILE A 153 -4.73 -28.54 -18.72
N PRO A 154 -5.99 -28.81 -19.12
CA PRO A 154 -6.26 -29.72 -20.24
C PRO A 154 -5.62 -29.24 -21.54
N ALA A 155 -5.13 -30.17 -22.40
CA ALA A 155 -4.50 -29.79 -23.67
C ALA A 155 -5.39 -28.96 -24.60
N SER A 156 -6.73 -29.14 -24.50
CA SER A 156 -7.69 -28.36 -25.28
C SER A 156 -7.86 -26.91 -24.78
N ARG A 157 -7.30 -26.58 -23.60
CA ARG A 157 -7.43 -25.28 -22.92
C ARG A 157 -6.10 -24.58 -22.67
N ASP A 158 -4.99 -25.10 -23.28
CA ASP A 158 -3.64 -24.54 -23.09
C ASP A 158 -3.33 -23.34 -24.00
N LYS A 159 -4.22 -22.98 -24.91
CA LYS A 159 -4.06 -21.88 -25.88
C LYS A 159 -2.76 -21.94 -26.69
N GLY A 160 -2.12 -23.10 -26.77
CA GLY A 160 -0.83 -23.31 -27.44
C GLY A 160 0.40 -22.91 -26.61
N ALA A 161 0.24 -22.74 -25.30
CA ALA A 161 1.35 -22.44 -24.40
C ALA A 161 2.43 -23.52 -24.43
N LYS A 162 3.69 -23.10 -24.30
CA LYS A 162 4.87 -23.94 -24.29
C LYS A 162 5.53 -23.93 -22.92
N THR A 163 6.26 -24.99 -22.58
CA THR A 163 7.07 -24.99 -21.35
C THR A 163 8.01 -23.79 -21.35
N GLY A 164 7.97 -23.01 -20.28
CA GLY A 164 8.75 -21.79 -20.13
C GLY A 164 7.94 -20.50 -20.31
N ASP A 165 6.71 -20.59 -20.79
CA ASP A 165 5.86 -19.42 -20.94
C ASP A 165 5.28 -18.99 -19.59
N LYS A 166 5.21 -17.69 -19.39
CA LYS A 166 4.36 -17.05 -18.39
C LYS A 166 2.96 -16.92 -18.95
N VAL A 167 1.98 -17.35 -18.19
CA VAL A 167 0.58 -17.38 -18.62
C VAL A 167 -0.35 -16.82 -17.54
N VAL A 168 -1.47 -16.26 -18.00
CA VAL A 168 -2.63 -15.98 -17.13
C VAL A 168 -3.61 -17.13 -17.28
N VAL A 169 -4.02 -17.69 -16.17
CA VAL A 169 -4.97 -18.80 -16.08
C VAL A 169 -6.23 -18.38 -15.39
N GLU A 170 -7.38 -18.71 -15.94
CA GLU A 170 -8.67 -18.63 -15.26
C GLU A 170 -8.99 -20.00 -14.65
N ILE A 171 -9.27 -20.01 -13.34
CA ILE A 171 -9.65 -21.21 -12.62
C ILE A 171 -11.07 -21.58 -13.01
N THR A 172 -11.27 -22.81 -13.50
CA THR A 172 -12.59 -23.35 -13.88
C THR A 172 -13.15 -24.31 -12.86
N ASP A 173 -12.28 -24.90 -12.04
CA ASP A 173 -12.62 -25.77 -10.93
C ASP A 173 -11.54 -25.58 -9.83
N PHE A 174 -11.95 -25.20 -8.63
CA PHE A 174 -11.03 -24.97 -7.51
C PHE A 174 -10.50 -26.24 -6.85
N GLY A 175 -10.97 -27.41 -7.32
CA GLY A 175 -10.54 -28.69 -6.81
C GLY A 175 -11.12 -29.04 -5.44
N GLY A 176 -10.39 -29.87 -4.69
CA GLY A 176 -10.78 -30.35 -3.36
C GLY A 176 -9.59 -31.06 -2.70
N ASP A 177 -9.85 -31.77 -1.58
CA ASP A 177 -8.77 -32.44 -0.81
C ASP A 177 -7.91 -33.39 -1.64
N LYS A 178 -8.53 -34.08 -2.61
CA LYS A 178 -7.86 -35.07 -3.47
C LYS A 178 -7.75 -34.64 -4.94
N LYS A 179 -8.27 -33.47 -5.30
CA LYS A 179 -8.31 -32.98 -6.69
C LYS A 179 -7.54 -31.65 -6.79
N LYS A 180 -6.57 -31.57 -7.72
CA LYS A 180 -5.90 -30.32 -8.05
C LYS A 180 -6.89 -29.35 -8.70
N PRO A 181 -6.71 -28.04 -8.53
CA PRO A 181 -7.45 -27.03 -9.28
C PRO A 181 -7.28 -27.24 -10.78
N GLU A 182 -8.34 -26.97 -11.57
CA GLU A 182 -8.32 -27.02 -13.02
C GLU A 182 -8.55 -25.61 -13.58
N GLY A 183 -7.85 -25.26 -14.65
CA GLY A 183 -7.97 -23.95 -15.29
C GLY A 183 -7.85 -24.00 -16.81
N LYS A 184 -8.00 -22.85 -17.41
CA LYS A 184 -7.73 -22.59 -18.83
C LYS A 184 -6.78 -21.41 -18.97
N VAL A 185 -5.83 -21.51 -19.90
CA VAL A 185 -4.97 -20.37 -20.26
C VAL A 185 -5.81 -19.33 -21.00
N ILE A 186 -5.85 -18.11 -20.49
CA ILE A 186 -6.57 -16.98 -21.11
C ILE A 186 -5.62 -16.01 -21.81
N GLU A 187 -4.36 -15.91 -21.37
CA GLU A 187 -3.35 -15.06 -21.99
C GLU A 187 -1.97 -15.71 -21.86
N ILE A 188 -1.14 -15.59 -22.91
CA ILE A 188 0.28 -15.94 -22.89
C ILE A 188 1.06 -14.63 -22.89
N LEU A 189 1.82 -14.37 -21.82
CA LEU A 189 2.56 -13.12 -21.63
C LEU A 189 3.90 -13.11 -22.38
N GLY A 190 4.46 -14.27 -22.65
CA GLY A 190 5.78 -14.48 -23.26
C GLY A 190 6.61 -15.48 -22.50
N LYS A 191 7.86 -15.66 -22.87
CA LYS A 191 8.79 -16.48 -22.09
C LYS A 191 9.18 -15.76 -20.81
N SER A 192 9.38 -16.50 -19.75
CA SER A 192 9.81 -15.92 -18.46
C SER A 192 11.17 -15.19 -18.51
N THR A 193 11.92 -15.39 -19.60
CA THR A 193 13.21 -14.73 -19.87
C THR A 193 13.09 -13.51 -20.78
N ASP A 194 11.92 -13.26 -21.36
CA ASP A 194 11.72 -12.14 -22.27
C ASP A 194 11.64 -10.81 -21.49
N ALA A 195 12.22 -9.77 -22.05
CA ALA A 195 12.24 -8.45 -21.42
C ALA A 195 10.81 -7.90 -21.20
N GLY A 196 10.52 -7.42 -20.00
CA GLY A 196 9.24 -6.81 -19.61
C GLY A 196 8.11 -7.80 -19.27
N VAL A 197 8.29 -9.12 -19.52
CA VAL A 197 7.32 -10.16 -19.11
C VAL A 197 7.25 -10.30 -17.61
N ASP A 198 8.34 -10.04 -16.92
CA ASP A 198 8.45 -9.99 -15.47
C ASP A 198 7.48 -8.97 -14.86
N ILE A 199 7.59 -7.70 -15.28
CA ILE A 199 6.71 -6.64 -14.78
C ILE A 199 5.27 -6.84 -15.26
N LEU A 200 5.08 -7.26 -16.52
CA LEU A 200 3.75 -7.58 -17.05
C LEU A 200 3.06 -8.70 -16.24
N SER A 201 3.83 -9.70 -15.78
CA SER A 201 3.32 -10.74 -14.89
C SER A 201 2.78 -10.18 -13.58
N ILE A 202 3.50 -9.23 -12.97
CA ILE A 202 3.04 -8.53 -11.76
C ILE A 202 1.80 -7.70 -12.04
N VAL A 203 1.77 -6.94 -13.15
CA VAL A 203 0.60 -6.16 -13.58
C VAL A 203 -0.65 -7.05 -13.67
N ARG A 204 -0.52 -8.25 -14.27
CA ARG A 204 -1.64 -9.20 -14.37
C ARG A 204 -1.99 -9.84 -13.04
N ALA A 205 -1.00 -10.19 -12.21
CA ALA A 205 -1.23 -10.78 -10.89
C ALA A 205 -2.01 -9.85 -9.96
N PHE A 206 -1.73 -8.54 -10.03
CA PHE A 206 -2.46 -7.53 -9.28
C PHE A 206 -3.72 -7.02 -9.99
N GLY A 207 -4.08 -7.55 -11.16
CA GLY A 207 -5.26 -7.13 -11.92
C GLY A 207 -5.25 -5.64 -12.29
N LEU A 208 -4.08 -5.07 -12.54
CA LEU A 208 -3.96 -3.65 -12.85
C LEU A 208 -4.42 -3.39 -14.31
N PRO A 209 -5.35 -2.45 -14.54
CA PRO A 209 -5.91 -2.20 -15.87
C PRO A 209 -4.95 -1.33 -16.71
N GLU A 210 -4.35 -1.88 -17.76
CA GLU A 210 -3.44 -1.12 -18.64
C GLU A 210 -4.18 -0.31 -19.72
N LYS A 211 -5.35 -0.76 -20.16
CA LYS A 211 -6.10 -0.12 -21.25
C LYS A 211 -7.35 0.55 -20.71
N PHE A 212 -7.80 1.57 -21.40
CA PHE A 212 -9.10 2.20 -21.21
C PHE A 212 -10.14 1.57 -22.14
N GLY A 213 -11.39 1.50 -21.70
CA GLY A 213 -12.48 0.98 -22.50
C GLY A 213 -12.95 1.94 -23.61
N ASP A 214 -13.67 1.42 -24.59
CA ASP A 214 -14.17 2.20 -25.75
C ASP A 214 -15.04 3.39 -25.34
N ASP A 215 -15.83 3.27 -24.28
CA ASP A 215 -16.69 4.35 -23.76
C ASP A 215 -15.82 5.54 -23.27
N VAL A 216 -14.71 5.25 -22.57
CA VAL A 216 -13.74 6.24 -22.13
C VAL A 216 -13.05 6.90 -23.32
N GLU A 217 -12.62 6.12 -24.31
CA GLU A 217 -11.99 6.63 -25.53
C GLU A 217 -12.95 7.52 -26.34
N ASN A 218 -14.24 7.18 -26.41
CA ASN A 218 -15.25 7.97 -27.09
C ASN A 218 -15.56 9.29 -26.38
N GLU A 219 -15.53 9.31 -25.04
CA GLU A 219 -15.67 10.54 -24.26
C GLU A 219 -14.44 11.42 -24.43
N LEU A 220 -13.25 10.83 -24.40
CA LEU A 220 -11.97 11.52 -24.55
C LEU A 220 -11.84 12.27 -25.89
N LYS A 221 -12.45 11.76 -26.98
CA LYS A 221 -12.47 12.45 -28.29
C LYS A 221 -13.16 13.81 -28.24
N LYS A 222 -14.11 14.02 -27.32
CA LYS A 222 -14.87 15.27 -27.18
C LYS A 222 -14.12 16.34 -26.37
N ILE A 223 -13.08 15.97 -25.66
CA ILE A 223 -12.30 16.89 -24.82
C ILE A 223 -11.32 17.65 -25.74
N PRO A 224 -11.28 18.99 -25.65
CA PRO A 224 -10.36 19.80 -26.44
C PRO A 224 -8.91 19.57 -26.01
N SER A 225 -7.97 19.95 -26.87
CA SER A 225 -6.52 19.90 -26.57
C SER A 225 -5.99 21.18 -25.93
N LYS A 226 -6.78 22.26 -25.93
CA LYS A 226 -6.45 23.57 -25.34
C LYS A 226 -7.62 24.09 -24.52
N VAL A 227 -7.33 24.92 -23.55
CA VAL A 227 -8.34 25.67 -22.78
C VAL A 227 -9.10 26.60 -23.72
N LEU A 228 -10.42 26.64 -23.62
CA LEU A 228 -11.28 27.48 -24.43
C LEU A 228 -11.62 28.75 -23.69
N GLU A 229 -11.77 29.88 -24.40
CA GLU A 229 -12.14 31.19 -23.82
C GLU A 229 -13.40 31.12 -22.92
N LYS A 230 -14.38 30.31 -23.30
CA LYS A 230 -15.60 30.11 -22.50
C LYS A 230 -15.32 29.46 -21.15
N ASP A 231 -14.24 28.68 -21.01
CA ASP A 231 -13.88 27.93 -19.80
C ASP A 231 -13.09 28.81 -18.81
N ILE A 232 -12.54 29.94 -19.32
CA ILE A 232 -11.83 30.95 -18.51
C ILE A 232 -12.82 31.90 -17.85
N LYS A 233 -13.98 32.13 -18.49
CA LYS A 233 -14.95 33.12 -18.01
C LYS A 233 -15.43 32.81 -16.59
N GLY A 234 -15.28 33.78 -15.69
CA GLY A 234 -15.70 33.69 -14.28
C GLY A 234 -14.67 33.08 -13.35
N ARG A 235 -13.49 32.74 -13.85
CA ARG A 235 -12.34 32.32 -13.04
C ARG A 235 -11.46 33.51 -12.67
N GLN A 236 -10.70 33.37 -11.58
CA GLN A 236 -9.61 34.30 -11.27
C GLN A 236 -8.48 34.12 -12.30
N ASP A 237 -7.98 35.23 -12.82
CA ASP A 237 -6.89 35.22 -13.80
C ASP A 237 -5.56 35.46 -13.10
N PHE A 238 -4.71 34.44 -13.05
CA PHE A 238 -3.38 34.47 -12.45
C PHE A 238 -2.27 34.24 -13.49
N ARG A 239 -2.56 34.41 -14.79
CA ARG A 239 -1.57 34.19 -15.85
C ARG A 239 -0.41 35.16 -15.83
N ASP A 240 -0.59 36.34 -15.21
CA ASP A 240 0.45 37.35 -15.05
C ASP A 240 1.37 37.10 -13.84
N LEU A 241 1.02 36.19 -12.94
CA LEU A 241 1.86 35.82 -11.79
C LEU A 241 2.99 34.89 -12.21
N VAL A 242 4.19 35.11 -11.65
CA VAL A 242 5.33 34.22 -11.87
C VAL A 242 5.01 32.86 -11.21
N THR A 243 4.71 31.89 -12.08
CA THR A 243 4.24 30.55 -11.72
C THR A 243 5.24 29.51 -12.16
N VAL A 244 5.61 28.58 -11.28
CA VAL A 244 6.54 27.49 -11.58
C VAL A 244 5.96 26.15 -11.16
N THR A 245 6.30 25.06 -11.88
CA THR A 245 6.16 23.67 -11.42
C THR A 245 7.52 23.13 -11.03
N ILE A 246 7.57 22.22 -10.05
CA ILE A 246 8.83 21.60 -9.56
C ILE A 246 8.60 20.10 -9.38
N ASP A 247 9.14 19.30 -10.30
CA ASP A 247 8.88 17.86 -10.40
C ASP A 247 10.15 17.06 -10.70
N GLY A 248 10.00 15.75 -10.83
CA GLY A 248 11.07 14.90 -11.37
C GLY A 248 11.31 15.15 -12.86
N GLU A 249 12.51 14.84 -13.35
CA GLU A 249 12.93 15.07 -14.73
C GLU A 249 11.98 14.40 -15.75
N ASP A 250 11.50 13.19 -15.42
CA ASP A 250 10.66 12.35 -16.29
C ASP A 250 9.15 12.57 -16.08
N ALA A 251 8.75 13.42 -15.12
CA ALA A 251 7.34 13.70 -14.82
C ALA A 251 6.64 14.34 -16.04
N LYS A 252 5.40 13.90 -16.30
CA LYS A 252 4.56 14.41 -17.41
C LYS A 252 3.17 14.80 -16.94
N ASP A 253 2.78 14.39 -15.78
CA ASP A 253 1.50 14.61 -15.12
C ASP A 253 1.69 15.62 -13.98
N LEU A 254 1.88 16.89 -14.36
CA LEU A 254 2.17 18.00 -13.46
C LEU A 254 0.87 18.44 -12.81
N ASP A 255 0.64 17.99 -11.55
CA ASP A 255 -0.58 18.26 -10.79
C ASP A 255 -0.60 19.67 -10.18
N ASP A 256 0.56 20.20 -9.78
CA ASP A 256 0.70 21.40 -8.96
C ASP A 256 1.67 22.43 -9.54
N ALA A 257 1.34 23.68 -9.32
CA ALA A 257 2.17 24.83 -9.62
C ALA A 257 2.11 25.85 -8.46
N ILE A 258 3.18 26.60 -8.28
CA ILE A 258 3.39 27.46 -7.12
C ILE A 258 3.63 28.90 -7.56
N THR A 259 2.99 29.86 -6.83
CA THR A 259 3.32 31.28 -6.87
C THR A 259 3.65 31.76 -5.46
N LEU A 260 4.54 32.74 -5.33
CA LEU A 260 4.86 33.37 -4.05
C LEU A 260 5.14 34.85 -4.22
N GLU A 261 4.45 35.64 -3.46
CA GLU A 261 4.67 37.08 -3.36
C GLU A 261 4.81 37.52 -1.90
N LYS A 262 5.52 38.61 -1.66
CA LYS A 262 5.67 39.19 -0.32
C LYS A 262 5.05 40.56 -0.28
N ASN A 263 4.13 40.79 0.66
CA ASN A 263 3.55 42.12 0.91
C ASN A 263 3.77 42.51 2.38
N GLY A 264 4.70 43.43 2.59
CA GLY A 264 5.14 43.78 3.95
C GLY A 264 5.74 42.56 4.66
N ASN A 265 5.12 42.17 5.77
CA ASN A 265 5.57 41.00 6.58
C ASN A 265 4.77 39.72 6.30
N ILE A 266 3.87 39.75 5.33
CA ILE A 266 3.00 38.65 4.99
C ILE A 266 3.47 38.04 3.67
N TRP A 267 3.56 36.70 3.64
CA TRP A 267 3.80 35.92 2.42
C TRP A 267 2.47 35.48 1.84
N HIS A 268 2.26 35.69 0.56
CA HIS A 268 1.13 35.20 -0.22
C HIS A 268 1.58 34.00 -1.04
N LEU A 269 1.28 32.79 -0.54
CA LEU A 269 1.60 31.52 -1.20
C LEU A 269 0.37 31.06 -1.98
N GLY A 270 0.51 30.90 -3.28
CA GLY A 270 -0.49 30.26 -4.15
C GLY A 270 -0.08 28.83 -4.49
N VAL A 271 -0.95 27.88 -4.16
CA VAL A 271 -0.87 26.48 -4.58
C VAL A 271 -1.98 26.23 -5.59
N HIS A 272 -1.60 26.05 -6.87
CA HIS A 272 -2.51 25.93 -7.99
C HIS A 272 -2.53 24.48 -8.45
N ILE A 273 -3.69 23.82 -8.34
CA ILE A 273 -3.85 22.40 -8.65
C ILE A 273 -4.67 22.26 -9.93
N ALA A 274 -4.23 21.36 -10.82
CA ALA A 274 -4.92 21.08 -12.07
C ALA A 274 -6.42 20.82 -11.86
N ASP A 275 -7.28 21.61 -12.53
CA ASP A 275 -8.73 21.44 -12.45
C ASP A 275 -9.23 20.29 -13.33
N VAL A 276 -8.91 19.08 -12.90
CA VAL A 276 -9.29 17.84 -13.62
C VAL A 276 -10.82 17.68 -13.69
N THR A 277 -11.54 18.18 -12.69
CA THR A 277 -13.00 18.08 -12.60
C THR A 277 -13.74 18.87 -13.69
N HIS A 278 -13.07 19.80 -14.34
CA HIS A 278 -13.65 20.48 -15.50
C HIS A 278 -13.88 19.53 -16.66
N TYR A 279 -12.99 18.55 -16.84
CA TYR A 279 -12.99 17.57 -17.93
C TYR A 279 -13.59 16.23 -17.51
N VAL A 280 -13.33 15.78 -16.28
CA VAL A 280 -13.83 14.51 -15.73
C VAL A 280 -15.04 14.78 -14.85
N ARG A 281 -16.22 14.77 -15.49
CA ARG A 281 -17.48 15.10 -14.82
C ARG A 281 -18.07 13.87 -14.14
N GLU A 282 -18.75 14.11 -13.03
CA GLU A 282 -19.38 13.07 -12.22
C GLU A 282 -20.29 12.15 -13.06
N ASN A 283 -20.24 10.85 -12.80
CA ASN A 283 -21.01 9.76 -13.45
C ASN A 283 -20.71 9.52 -14.95
N THR A 284 -19.75 10.18 -15.55
CA THR A 284 -19.31 9.89 -16.93
C THR A 284 -18.50 8.60 -17.00
N ALA A 285 -18.16 8.14 -18.22
CA ALA A 285 -17.33 6.96 -18.41
C ALA A 285 -15.91 7.19 -17.86
N LEU A 286 -15.35 8.39 -18.06
CA LEU A 286 -14.07 8.81 -17.49
C LEU A 286 -14.07 8.79 -15.97
N ASP A 287 -15.14 9.28 -15.34
CA ASP A 287 -15.27 9.30 -13.88
C ASP A 287 -15.37 7.90 -13.27
N LYS A 288 -16.20 7.05 -13.87
CA LYS A 288 -16.35 5.65 -13.42
C LYS A 288 -15.04 4.88 -13.51
N GLU A 289 -14.30 5.07 -14.60
CA GLU A 289 -12.99 4.44 -14.79
C GLU A 289 -11.95 5.01 -13.81
N ALA A 290 -11.95 6.34 -13.58
CA ALA A 290 -11.08 6.96 -12.60
C ALA A 290 -11.35 6.43 -11.18
N LEU A 291 -12.61 6.28 -10.77
CA LEU A 291 -12.98 5.67 -9.49
C LEU A 291 -12.59 4.19 -9.42
N HIS A 292 -12.78 3.44 -10.50
CA HIS A 292 -12.40 2.04 -10.57
C HIS A 292 -10.89 1.85 -10.33
N ARG A 293 -10.06 2.69 -10.96
CA ARG A 293 -8.60 2.71 -10.76
C ARG A 293 -8.21 3.33 -9.42
N ALA A 294 -8.89 4.38 -9.03
CA ALA A 294 -8.75 5.23 -7.84
C ALA A 294 -7.37 5.88 -7.64
N THR A 295 -6.32 5.31 -8.19
CA THR A 295 -4.95 5.86 -8.16
C THR A 295 -4.15 5.46 -9.41
N SER A 296 -3.16 6.26 -9.79
CA SER A 296 -2.10 5.84 -10.71
C SER A 296 -1.14 4.91 -9.99
N VAL A 297 -0.52 3.97 -10.73
CA VAL A 297 0.45 3.00 -10.20
C VAL A 297 1.80 3.24 -10.87
N TYR A 298 2.85 3.49 -10.05
CA TYR A 298 4.20 3.84 -10.51
C TYR A 298 5.12 2.63 -10.38
N LEU A 299 5.14 1.78 -11.41
CA LEU A 299 6.02 0.63 -11.44
C LEU A 299 7.44 1.05 -11.86
N VAL A 300 8.41 0.17 -11.66
CA VAL A 300 9.83 0.47 -11.93
C VAL A 300 10.14 0.85 -13.38
N ASP A 301 9.34 0.41 -14.36
CA ASP A 301 9.54 0.62 -15.80
C ASP A 301 8.42 1.41 -16.50
N ARG A 302 7.28 1.58 -15.85
CA ARG A 302 6.09 2.22 -16.42
C ARG A 302 5.14 2.78 -15.39
N VAL A 303 4.30 3.72 -15.84
CA VAL A 303 3.16 4.21 -15.07
C VAL A 303 1.87 3.67 -15.68
N ILE A 304 1.01 3.09 -14.85
CA ILE A 304 -0.39 2.76 -15.19
C ILE A 304 -1.24 3.92 -14.67
N PRO A 305 -1.69 4.84 -15.54
CA PRO A 305 -2.29 6.07 -15.09
C PRO A 305 -3.76 5.87 -14.68
N MET A 306 -4.23 6.67 -13.71
CA MET A 306 -5.65 6.76 -13.35
C MET A 306 -6.49 7.34 -14.49
N LEU A 307 -5.97 8.32 -15.19
CA LEU A 307 -6.62 9.01 -16.31
C LEU A 307 -5.88 8.77 -17.63
N PRO A 308 -6.58 8.78 -18.79
CA PRO A 308 -5.93 8.70 -20.10
C PRO A 308 -4.88 9.79 -20.29
N ARG A 309 -3.78 9.47 -20.98
CA ARG A 309 -2.64 10.39 -21.17
C ARG A 309 -2.99 11.71 -21.84
N LYS A 310 -4.05 11.77 -22.67
CA LYS A 310 -4.55 13.02 -23.23
C LYS A 310 -5.00 14.00 -22.14
N LEU A 311 -5.46 13.48 -21.00
CA LEU A 311 -5.79 14.28 -19.81
C LEU A 311 -4.55 14.43 -18.92
N SER A 312 -4.00 13.32 -18.42
CA SER A 312 -2.96 13.35 -17.39
C SER A 312 -1.65 14.03 -17.83
N ASN A 313 -1.25 13.88 -19.09
CA ASN A 313 -0.03 14.49 -19.64
C ASN A 313 -0.33 15.69 -20.55
N GLY A 314 -1.60 15.89 -20.89
CA GLY A 314 -2.07 16.91 -21.84
C GLY A 314 -2.77 18.07 -21.15
N ILE A 315 -4.10 18.18 -21.40
CA ILE A 315 -4.84 19.39 -21.01
C ILE A 315 -4.96 19.62 -19.48
N CYS A 316 -4.86 18.56 -18.66
CA CYS A 316 -4.85 18.72 -17.20
C CYS A 316 -3.45 19.03 -16.67
N SER A 317 -2.37 18.51 -17.28
CA SER A 317 -1.01 18.76 -16.85
C SER A 317 -0.65 20.24 -16.97
N LEU A 318 -0.10 20.82 -15.89
CA LEU A 318 0.27 22.24 -15.82
C LEU A 318 1.56 22.52 -16.61
N ASN A 319 1.51 22.30 -17.93
CA ASN A 319 2.64 22.43 -18.83
C ASN A 319 3.07 23.88 -19.00
N GLN A 320 4.37 24.11 -19.10
CA GLN A 320 4.99 25.42 -19.31
C GLN A 320 4.47 26.12 -20.57
N GLY A 321 4.17 27.41 -20.47
CA GLY A 321 3.78 28.28 -21.57
C GLY A 321 2.37 28.04 -22.12
N GLU A 322 1.56 27.23 -21.43
CA GLU A 322 0.19 26.93 -21.85
C GLU A 322 -0.81 27.38 -20.77
N ASP A 323 -1.92 28.00 -21.20
CA ASP A 323 -3.02 28.31 -20.29
C ASP A 323 -3.61 27.01 -19.73
N ARG A 324 -3.79 26.97 -18.39
CA ARG A 324 -4.36 25.83 -17.70
C ARG A 324 -5.41 26.27 -16.68
N LEU A 325 -6.46 25.46 -16.60
CA LEU A 325 -7.47 25.63 -15.55
C LEU A 325 -6.97 25.01 -14.26
N ALA A 326 -7.09 25.76 -13.19
CA ALA A 326 -6.68 25.31 -11.86
C ALA A 326 -7.76 25.55 -10.80
N LEU A 327 -7.67 24.82 -9.71
CA LEU A 327 -8.30 25.13 -8.44
C LEU A 327 -7.17 25.57 -7.49
N SER A 328 -7.22 26.81 -7.08
CA SER A 328 -6.14 27.46 -6.35
C SER A 328 -6.46 27.61 -4.87
N CYS A 329 -5.52 27.28 -4.02
CA CYS A 329 -5.51 27.59 -2.60
C CYS A 329 -4.48 28.71 -2.37
N LEU A 330 -4.95 29.91 -2.09
CA LEU A 330 -4.13 31.08 -1.79
C LEU A 330 -4.04 31.23 -0.28
N MET A 331 -2.85 31.31 0.28
CA MET A 331 -2.61 31.34 1.73
C MET A 331 -1.78 32.56 2.10
N GLU A 332 -2.19 33.24 3.16
CA GLU A 332 -1.44 34.31 3.80
C GLU A 332 -0.67 33.75 4.99
N ILE A 333 0.66 33.90 4.98
CA ILE A 333 1.55 33.29 5.96
C ILE A 333 2.31 34.40 6.71
N ASP A 334 2.28 34.35 8.03
CA ASP A 334 3.00 35.30 8.90
C ASP A 334 4.49 34.90 9.03
N GLU A 335 5.27 35.78 9.68
CA GLU A 335 6.71 35.57 9.93
C GLU A 335 7.02 34.32 10.82
N LYS A 336 6.01 33.71 11.45
CA LYS A 336 6.14 32.54 12.30
C LYS A 336 5.73 31.24 11.57
N GLY A 337 5.30 31.36 10.32
CA GLY A 337 4.81 30.23 9.53
C GLY A 337 3.36 29.82 9.84
N ASN A 338 2.56 30.71 10.46
CA ASN A 338 1.13 30.46 10.65
C ASN A 338 0.36 30.95 9.43
N ILE A 339 -0.62 30.16 8.99
CA ILE A 339 -1.58 30.57 7.97
C ILE A 339 -2.64 31.43 8.67
N ILE A 340 -2.70 32.73 8.34
CA ILE A 340 -3.56 33.70 8.96
C ILE A 340 -4.79 34.07 8.11
N GLY A 341 -4.78 33.69 6.84
CA GLY A 341 -5.88 33.88 5.91
C GLY A 341 -5.72 32.92 4.71
N HIS A 342 -6.85 32.60 4.09
CA HIS A 342 -6.83 31.79 2.86
C HIS A 342 -8.03 32.11 1.96
N ASN A 343 -7.90 31.78 0.70
CA ASN A 343 -8.97 31.82 -0.29
C ASN A 343 -8.84 30.66 -1.26
N ILE A 344 -9.93 29.93 -1.51
CA ILE A 344 -9.97 28.82 -2.47
C ILE A 344 -10.85 29.26 -3.65
N CYS A 345 -10.32 29.19 -4.87
CA CYS A 345 -11.02 29.68 -6.06
C CYS A 345 -10.68 28.89 -7.33
N GLU A 346 -11.63 28.87 -8.27
CA GLU A 346 -11.35 28.45 -9.65
C GLU A 346 -10.50 29.52 -10.34
N SER A 347 -9.43 29.12 -10.98
CA SER A 347 -8.48 30.03 -11.64
C SER A 347 -8.05 29.57 -13.03
N VAL A 348 -7.39 30.47 -13.74
CA VAL A 348 -6.57 30.17 -14.93
C VAL A 348 -5.16 30.67 -14.66
N ILE A 349 -4.18 29.83 -14.98
CA ILE A 349 -2.75 30.09 -14.79
C ILE A 349 -1.99 29.83 -16.10
N ASN A 350 -0.77 30.37 -16.17
CA ASN A 350 0.20 30.04 -17.23
C ASN A 350 1.55 29.84 -16.56
N VAL A 351 2.12 28.62 -16.66
CA VAL A 351 3.39 28.28 -16.02
C VAL A 351 4.55 28.90 -16.79
N ASN A 352 5.32 29.75 -16.12
CA ASN A 352 6.48 30.41 -16.70
C ASN A 352 7.65 29.46 -16.93
N GLU A 353 7.94 28.61 -15.94
CA GLU A 353 9.06 27.68 -16.03
C GLU A 353 8.73 26.33 -15.38
N ARG A 354 9.06 25.24 -16.09
CA ARG A 354 9.05 23.90 -15.55
C ARG A 354 10.41 23.58 -14.93
N MET A 355 10.48 23.55 -13.61
CA MET A 355 11.69 23.23 -12.87
C MET A 355 11.76 21.74 -12.51
N THR A 356 12.98 21.28 -12.24
CA THR A 356 13.21 19.94 -11.69
C THR A 356 13.69 20.02 -10.24
N TYR A 357 13.44 18.94 -9.46
CA TYR A 357 13.96 18.87 -8.10
C TYR A 357 15.47 19.06 -8.04
N THR A 358 16.20 18.51 -9.02
CA THR A 358 17.66 18.67 -9.11
C THR A 358 18.04 20.13 -9.31
N ALA A 359 17.47 20.80 -10.30
CA ALA A 359 17.80 22.20 -10.60
C ALA A 359 17.49 23.15 -9.45
N VAL A 360 16.29 22.99 -8.84
CA VAL A 360 15.92 23.82 -7.68
C VAL A 360 16.83 23.55 -6.50
N ASN A 361 17.18 22.28 -6.21
CA ASN A 361 18.10 21.94 -5.16
C ASN A 361 19.48 22.57 -5.38
N GLU A 362 20.01 22.52 -6.60
CA GLU A 362 21.28 23.16 -6.94
C GLU A 362 21.25 24.68 -6.73
N ILE A 363 20.14 25.34 -7.05
CA ILE A 363 19.98 26.79 -6.81
C ILE A 363 19.95 27.11 -5.32
N ILE A 364 19.11 26.43 -4.54
CA ILE A 364 18.92 26.76 -3.10
C ILE A 364 20.07 26.29 -2.19
N THR A 365 20.93 25.37 -2.67
CA THR A 365 22.13 24.92 -1.94
C THR A 365 23.40 25.54 -2.47
N ASP A 366 23.30 26.43 -3.47
CA ASP A 366 24.46 27.11 -4.08
C ASP A 366 25.53 26.16 -4.64
N SER A 367 25.10 25.01 -5.18
CA SER A 367 26.01 23.92 -5.55
C SER A 367 26.41 23.90 -7.03
N ASN A 368 25.74 24.68 -7.92
CA ASN A 368 26.00 24.67 -9.35
C ASN A 368 25.80 26.05 -9.99
N GLU A 369 26.91 26.69 -10.40
CA GLU A 369 26.90 28.03 -11.00
C GLU A 369 26.25 28.07 -12.42
N GLU A 370 26.37 27.00 -13.21
CA GLU A 370 25.75 26.92 -14.53
C GLU A 370 24.21 26.91 -14.41
N THR A 371 23.68 26.11 -13.49
CA THR A 371 22.24 26.08 -13.19
C THR A 371 21.75 27.43 -12.69
N LYS A 372 22.47 28.10 -11.81
CA LYS A 372 22.13 29.44 -11.31
C LYS A 372 22.13 30.47 -12.43
N GLN A 373 23.11 30.46 -13.33
CA GLN A 373 23.16 31.36 -14.48
C GLN A 373 21.99 31.14 -15.42
N ARG A 374 21.63 29.87 -15.69
CA ARG A 374 20.52 29.49 -16.55
C ARG A 374 19.17 30.01 -16.01
N TYR A 375 18.96 29.91 -14.71
CA TYR A 375 17.70 30.27 -14.02
C TYR A 375 17.84 31.53 -13.19
N SER A 376 18.69 32.47 -13.60
CA SER A 376 19.02 33.69 -12.86
C SER A 376 17.80 34.53 -12.48
N GLU A 377 16.76 34.55 -13.33
CA GLU A 377 15.51 35.28 -13.09
C GLU A 377 14.70 34.70 -11.91
N TYR A 378 14.91 33.42 -11.54
CA TYR A 378 14.13 32.74 -10.51
C TYR A 378 14.88 32.52 -9.21
N ILE A 379 16.16 32.95 -9.09
CA ILE A 379 16.99 32.73 -7.88
C ILE A 379 16.35 33.32 -6.65
N GLU A 380 15.86 34.57 -6.72
CA GLU A 380 15.20 35.23 -5.61
C GLU A 380 13.90 34.48 -5.21
N LEU A 381 13.12 34.05 -6.18
CA LEU A 381 11.89 33.27 -5.95
C LEU A 381 12.19 31.98 -5.18
N PHE A 382 13.21 31.19 -5.60
CA PHE A 382 13.54 29.94 -4.94
C PHE A 382 14.17 30.13 -3.56
N ASN A 383 14.91 31.20 -3.32
CA ASN A 383 15.37 31.55 -2.00
C ASN A 383 14.20 31.91 -1.07
N ASN A 384 13.21 32.64 -1.59
CA ASN A 384 11.97 32.94 -0.86
C ASN A 384 11.14 31.68 -0.59
N PHE A 385 11.03 30.77 -1.57
CA PHE A 385 10.40 29.47 -1.37
C PHE A 385 11.07 28.69 -0.22
N LYS A 386 12.40 28.61 -0.20
CA LYS A 386 13.15 27.97 0.88
C LYS A 386 12.80 28.57 2.24
N LEU A 387 12.80 29.91 2.33
CA LEU A 387 12.48 30.61 3.59
C LEU A 387 11.05 30.28 4.07
N VAL A 388 10.05 30.35 3.18
CA VAL A 388 8.65 30.06 3.55
C VAL A 388 8.47 28.59 3.91
N SER A 389 9.11 27.67 3.18
CA SER A 389 9.13 26.25 3.50
C SER A 389 9.67 25.99 4.91
N GLU A 390 10.81 26.63 5.26
CA GLU A 390 11.40 26.52 6.60
C GLU A 390 10.48 27.08 7.71
N LEU A 391 9.77 28.18 7.46
CA LEU A 391 8.77 28.72 8.39
C LEU A 391 7.61 27.72 8.62
N LEU A 392 7.02 27.20 7.55
CA LEU A 392 5.92 26.23 7.61
C LEU A 392 6.37 24.94 8.32
N ARG A 393 7.54 24.41 7.96
CA ARG A 393 8.13 23.22 8.61
C ARG A 393 8.38 23.48 10.09
N GLY A 394 8.93 24.66 10.43
CA GLY A 394 9.15 25.05 11.82
C GLY A 394 7.86 25.08 12.64
N ALA A 395 6.76 25.58 12.09
CA ALA A 395 5.46 25.56 12.74
C ALA A 395 4.93 24.13 12.96
N ARG A 396 5.04 23.24 11.95
CA ARG A 396 4.66 21.83 12.07
C ARG A 396 5.53 21.07 13.07
N THR A 397 6.83 21.28 13.06
CA THR A 397 7.76 20.68 14.02
C THR A 397 7.42 21.06 15.46
N LYS A 398 7.10 22.34 15.72
CA LYS A 398 6.65 22.79 17.06
C LYS A 398 5.36 22.10 17.52
N ARG A 399 4.48 21.79 16.59
CA ARG A 399 3.21 21.06 16.83
C ARG A 399 3.46 19.58 17.16
N GLY A 400 4.55 18.99 16.67
CA GLY A 400 4.94 17.60 16.91
C GLY A 400 4.85 16.70 15.67
N SER A 401 4.86 17.26 14.46
CA SER A 401 4.92 16.49 13.22
C SER A 401 6.16 15.58 13.20
N ILE A 402 5.95 14.33 12.83
CA ILE A 402 7.00 13.31 12.78
C ILE A 402 7.49 13.22 11.34
N ASP A 403 8.80 13.33 11.13
CA ASP A 403 9.43 13.07 9.83
C ASP A 403 10.22 11.76 9.93
N PHE A 404 9.79 10.73 9.20
CA PHE A 404 10.52 9.47 9.05
C PHE A 404 11.34 9.56 7.77
N ASP A 405 12.61 9.87 7.88
CA ASP A 405 13.54 9.90 6.74
C ASP A 405 14.16 8.51 6.55
N LEU A 406 13.37 7.56 6.02
CA LEU A 406 13.84 6.23 5.70
C LEU A 406 14.22 6.17 4.22
N PRO A 407 15.39 5.60 3.86
CA PRO A 407 15.82 5.52 2.48
C PRO A 407 14.91 4.61 1.65
N GLU A 408 14.36 5.15 0.59
CA GLU A 408 13.67 4.39 -0.45
C GLU A 408 14.67 3.91 -1.51
N SER A 409 14.30 2.89 -2.26
CA SER A 409 15.16 2.32 -3.30
C SER A 409 14.82 2.90 -4.67
N LYS A 410 15.78 3.47 -5.36
CA LYS A 410 15.68 3.82 -6.78
C LYS A 410 16.38 2.76 -7.62
N VAL A 411 15.60 2.04 -8.44
CA VAL A 411 16.12 1.04 -9.39
C VAL A 411 16.42 1.74 -10.70
N ILE A 412 17.65 1.59 -11.20
CA ILE A 412 18.08 2.13 -12.49
C ILE A 412 18.04 1.02 -13.52
N LEU A 413 17.27 1.23 -14.58
CA LEU A 413 17.07 0.26 -15.65
C LEU A 413 17.88 0.67 -16.91
N ASP A 414 18.31 -0.33 -17.67
CA ASP A 414 18.79 -0.13 -19.03
C ASP A 414 17.62 0.05 -20.01
N LYS A 415 17.92 0.31 -21.29
CA LYS A 415 16.92 0.46 -22.37
C LYS A 415 16.05 -0.78 -22.62
N ASN A 416 16.43 -1.93 -22.09
CA ASN A 416 15.69 -3.20 -22.20
C ASN A 416 14.89 -3.49 -20.92
N GLY A 417 14.90 -2.61 -19.93
CA GLY A 417 14.22 -2.78 -18.65
C GLY A 417 14.94 -3.69 -17.65
N LYS A 418 16.23 -4.01 -17.88
CA LYS A 418 17.07 -4.77 -16.96
C LYS A 418 17.64 -3.83 -15.88
N ALA A 419 17.61 -4.27 -14.62
CA ALA A 419 18.23 -3.54 -13.53
C ALA A 419 19.76 -3.53 -13.67
N ILE A 420 20.36 -2.34 -13.74
CA ILE A 420 21.80 -2.12 -13.87
C ILE A 420 22.42 -1.50 -12.60
N ASP A 421 21.61 -0.84 -11.80
CA ASP A 421 22.05 -0.26 -10.53
C ASP A 421 20.88 -0.09 -9.56
N ILE A 422 21.17 -0.07 -8.26
CA ILE A 422 20.19 0.21 -7.20
C ILE A 422 20.83 1.20 -6.25
N LYS A 423 20.14 2.32 -6.02
CA LYS A 423 20.60 3.41 -5.16
C LYS A 423 19.54 3.80 -4.15
N PRO A 424 19.93 4.29 -2.97
CA PRO A 424 18.99 5.00 -2.12
C PRO A 424 18.42 6.21 -2.86
N TYR A 425 17.13 6.45 -2.72
CA TYR A 425 16.53 7.71 -3.14
C TYR A 425 16.72 8.74 -2.03
N GLU A 426 17.45 9.80 -2.32
CA GLU A 426 17.69 10.87 -1.37
C GLU A 426 16.64 11.97 -1.52
N ARG A 427 15.90 12.26 -0.45
CA ARG A 427 15.05 13.44 -0.35
C ARG A 427 15.94 14.67 -0.22
N ASN A 428 15.94 15.52 -1.24
CA ASN A 428 16.69 16.76 -1.23
C ASN A 428 15.87 17.97 -0.70
N SER A 429 16.49 19.13 -0.59
CA SER A 429 15.84 20.34 -0.07
C SER A 429 14.69 20.81 -0.94
N ALA A 430 14.72 20.57 -2.27
CA ALA A 430 13.64 20.94 -3.18
C ALA A 430 12.42 20.04 -3.03
N THR A 431 12.61 18.73 -2.83
CA THR A 431 11.48 17.82 -2.56
C THR A 431 10.78 18.15 -1.25
N LYS A 432 11.57 18.46 -0.18
CA LYS A 432 11.03 18.89 1.12
C LYS A 432 10.28 20.23 1.03
N LEU A 433 10.73 21.13 0.17
CA LEU A 433 10.07 22.43 -0.07
C LEU A 433 8.68 22.27 -0.67
N ILE A 434 8.54 21.49 -1.73
CA ILE A 434 7.23 21.23 -2.36
C ILE A 434 6.31 20.49 -1.40
N GLU A 435 6.82 19.49 -0.68
CA GLU A 435 6.05 18.79 0.35
C GLU A 435 5.47 19.75 1.38
N ASP A 436 6.25 20.73 1.88
CA ASP A 436 5.77 21.72 2.85
C ASP A 436 4.60 22.54 2.31
N PHE A 437 4.65 22.95 1.05
CA PHE A 437 3.58 23.73 0.42
C PHE A 437 2.33 22.87 0.17
N MET A 438 2.50 21.63 -0.26
CA MET A 438 1.39 20.69 -0.45
C MET A 438 0.72 20.35 0.88
N LEU A 439 1.49 20.12 1.94
CA LEU A 439 0.97 19.88 3.28
C LEU A 439 0.17 21.11 3.79
N ALA A 440 0.68 22.32 3.58
CA ALA A 440 -0.02 23.55 3.97
C ALA A 440 -1.37 23.67 3.25
N ALA A 441 -1.41 23.46 1.94
CA ALA A 441 -2.66 23.50 1.18
C ALA A 441 -3.64 22.41 1.60
N ASN A 442 -3.17 21.17 1.79
CA ASN A 442 -3.99 20.04 2.22
C ASN A 442 -4.62 20.29 3.61
N GLU A 443 -3.85 20.79 4.56
CA GLU A 443 -4.34 21.15 5.91
C GLU A 443 -5.36 22.30 5.83
N THR A 444 -5.07 23.36 5.08
CA THR A 444 -5.95 24.54 4.92
C THR A 444 -7.31 24.15 4.34
N VAL A 445 -7.30 23.37 3.26
CA VAL A 445 -8.55 22.91 2.62
C VAL A 445 -9.33 21.99 3.56
N ALA A 446 -8.65 21.07 4.27
CA ALA A 446 -9.32 20.19 5.21
C ALA A 446 -9.97 20.92 6.37
N GLU A 447 -9.28 21.92 6.94
CA GLU A 447 -9.80 22.73 8.04
C GLU A 447 -11.00 23.59 7.61
N ASP A 448 -10.92 24.21 6.43
CA ASP A 448 -12.00 25.05 5.89
C ASP A 448 -13.30 24.25 5.72
N PHE A 449 -13.23 23.08 5.10
CA PHE A 449 -14.40 22.22 4.86
C PHE A 449 -14.90 21.49 6.10
N PHE A 450 -14.05 21.24 7.09
CA PHE A 450 -14.46 20.72 8.39
C PHE A 450 -15.36 21.72 9.14
N TRP A 451 -14.97 23.00 9.19
CA TRP A 451 -15.74 24.03 9.88
C TRP A 451 -17.03 24.42 9.16
N GLN A 452 -17.13 24.16 7.87
CA GLN A 452 -18.37 24.32 7.11
C GLN A 452 -19.36 23.18 7.32
N ASP A 453 -18.99 22.09 8.03
CA ASP A 453 -19.81 20.89 8.29
C ASP A 453 -20.36 20.23 7.01
N LEU A 454 -19.55 20.21 5.96
CA LEU A 454 -19.91 19.65 4.67
C LEU A 454 -19.41 18.20 4.54
N PRO A 455 -20.10 17.33 3.75
CA PRO A 455 -19.59 16.02 3.43
C PRO A 455 -18.24 16.13 2.71
N PHE A 456 -17.23 15.48 3.24
CA PHE A 456 -15.87 15.60 2.73
C PHE A 456 -15.08 14.29 2.88
N LEU A 457 -13.95 14.17 2.19
CA LEU A 457 -13.01 13.05 2.36
C LEU A 457 -11.76 13.57 3.07
N TYR A 458 -11.38 12.88 4.11
CA TYR A 458 -10.18 13.15 4.87
C TYR A 458 -9.14 12.06 4.67
N ARG A 459 -7.87 12.41 4.80
CA ARG A 459 -6.77 11.47 4.93
C ARG A 459 -6.45 11.33 6.40
N VAL A 460 -6.81 10.21 6.98
CA VAL A 460 -6.71 9.98 8.42
C VAL A 460 -5.58 9.02 8.76
N HIS A 461 -4.94 9.28 9.90
CA HIS A 461 -3.93 8.40 10.47
C HIS A 461 -4.19 8.28 11.96
N GLU A 462 -4.70 7.13 12.36
CA GLU A 462 -5.07 6.85 13.74
C GLU A 462 -3.86 6.81 14.69
N ASN A 463 -4.14 6.92 16.00
CA ASN A 463 -3.12 6.69 17.02
C ASN A 463 -2.53 5.28 16.88
N PRO A 464 -1.23 5.11 17.15
CA PRO A 464 -0.58 3.81 17.15
C PRO A 464 -1.26 2.82 18.08
N ASP A 465 -1.08 1.53 17.81
CA ASP A 465 -1.57 0.45 18.67
C ASP A 465 -0.87 0.50 20.04
N PRO A 466 -1.61 0.57 21.17
CA PRO A 466 -1.04 0.67 22.53
C PRO A 466 -0.08 -0.46 22.88
N GLU A 467 -0.37 -1.72 22.47
CA GLU A 467 0.50 -2.86 22.75
C GLU A 467 1.81 -2.79 21.96
N LYS A 468 1.77 -2.32 20.72
CA LYS A 468 2.98 -2.07 19.93
C LYS A 468 3.82 -0.95 20.51
N ILE A 469 3.19 0.13 20.99
CA ILE A 469 3.88 1.23 21.68
C ILE A 469 4.51 0.77 22.99
N LYS A 470 3.84 -0.11 23.74
CA LYS A 470 4.38 -0.72 24.93
C LYS A 470 5.63 -1.57 24.62
N SER A 471 5.55 -2.38 23.56
CA SER A 471 6.68 -3.18 23.07
C SER A 471 7.84 -2.30 22.62
N LEU A 472 7.56 -1.22 21.89
CA LEU A 472 8.56 -0.21 21.52
C LEU A 472 9.23 0.40 22.75
N ALA A 473 8.44 0.80 23.76
CA ALA A 473 8.96 1.42 24.98
C ALA A 473 9.89 0.47 25.76
N ILE A 474 9.55 -0.82 25.82
CA ILE A 474 10.41 -1.84 26.44
C ILE A 474 11.72 -1.98 25.64
N PHE A 475 11.61 -2.04 24.31
CA PHE A 475 12.76 -2.22 23.44
C PHE A 475 13.76 -1.06 23.54
N ILE A 476 13.30 0.20 23.47
CA ILE A 476 14.19 1.36 23.49
C ILE A 476 14.91 1.55 24.82
N ASN A 477 14.37 1.02 25.93
CA ASN A 477 15.02 1.03 27.23
C ASN A 477 16.38 0.28 27.20
N ASN A 478 16.53 -0.74 26.35
CA ASN A 478 17.78 -1.46 26.16
C ASN A 478 18.90 -0.58 25.60
N PHE A 479 18.52 0.53 24.94
CA PHE A 479 19.46 1.53 24.37
C PHE A 479 19.57 2.78 25.24
N GLY A 480 18.94 2.79 26.43
CA GLY A 480 18.97 3.94 27.35
C GLY A 480 17.97 5.06 26.99
N PHE A 481 17.08 4.84 26.03
CA PHE A 481 16.05 5.81 25.66
C PHE A 481 14.73 5.52 26.38
N THR A 482 13.93 6.56 26.57
CA THR A 482 12.61 6.45 27.22
C THR A 482 11.54 7.11 26.39
N LEU A 483 10.34 6.52 26.35
CA LEU A 483 9.16 7.06 25.71
C LEU A 483 8.10 7.38 26.77
N ARG A 484 7.72 8.65 26.90
CA ARG A 484 6.66 9.07 27.82
C ARG A 484 5.30 8.71 27.25
N ARG A 485 4.48 8.04 28.05
CA ARG A 485 3.12 7.60 27.71
C ARG A 485 2.14 8.13 28.74
N LYS A 486 0.91 8.43 28.31
CA LYS A 486 -0.19 8.78 29.18
C LYS A 486 -1.35 7.82 28.90
N ASN A 487 -1.77 7.02 29.90
CA ASN A 487 -2.78 5.97 29.75
C ASN A 487 -2.47 5.00 28.60
N ASP A 488 -1.20 4.55 28.50
CA ASP A 488 -0.65 3.71 27.44
C ASP A 488 -0.68 4.29 26.02
N GLU A 489 -1.13 5.52 25.84
CA GLU A 489 -1.07 6.25 24.59
C GLU A 489 0.17 7.15 24.50
N VAL A 490 0.71 7.30 23.30
CA VAL A 490 1.79 8.22 22.97
C VAL A 490 1.26 9.39 22.15
N SER A 491 1.72 10.60 22.45
CA SER A 491 1.42 11.74 21.59
C SER A 491 2.44 11.85 20.44
N PRO A 492 2.07 12.44 19.29
CA PRO A 492 3.02 12.67 18.19
C PRO A 492 4.29 13.37 18.67
N LYS A 493 4.14 14.37 19.55
CA LYS A 493 5.27 15.16 20.09
C LYS A 493 6.26 14.33 20.92
N GLU A 494 5.78 13.34 21.69
CA GLU A 494 6.68 12.49 22.47
C GLU A 494 7.44 11.50 21.58
N LEU A 495 6.79 11.00 20.51
CA LEU A 495 7.46 10.16 19.54
C LEU A 495 8.47 10.97 18.70
N GLN A 496 8.12 12.20 18.29
CA GLN A 496 9.03 13.13 17.62
C GLN A 496 10.28 13.38 18.46
N LYS A 497 10.13 13.64 19.78
CA LYS A 497 11.27 13.81 20.69
C LYS A 497 12.15 12.57 20.79
N LEU A 498 11.53 11.37 20.81
CA LEU A 498 12.30 10.13 20.78
C LEU A 498 13.16 10.07 19.51
N LEU A 499 12.58 10.31 18.34
CA LEU A 499 13.29 10.27 17.06
C LEU A 499 14.42 11.31 17.01
N ALA A 500 14.18 12.54 17.48
CA ALA A 500 15.21 13.57 17.58
C ALA A 500 16.37 13.19 18.56
N ASN A 501 16.06 12.47 19.64
CA ASN A 501 17.06 12.05 20.61
C ASN A 501 17.95 10.89 20.12
N ILE A 502 17.47 10.09 19.18
CA ILE A 502 18.23 8.96 18.61
C ILE A 502 19.03 9.36 17.36
N GLU A 503 18.76 10.54 16.80
CA GLU A 503 19.43 11.04 15.59
C GLU A 503 20.95 11.00 15.74
N GLY A 504 21.66 10.44 14.75
CA GLY A 504 23.12 10.25 14.77
C GLY A 504 23.64 9.13 15.68
N SER A 505 22.76 8.40 16.39
CA SER A 505 23.16 7.24 17.18
C SER A 505 23.15 5.95 16.35
N ASP A 506 23.91 4.94 16.79
CA ASP A 506 23.89 3.60 16.16
C ASP A 506 22.51 2.93 16.22
N ALA A 507 21.63 3.39 17.11
CA ALA A 507 20.28 2.87 17.31
C ALA A 507 19.21 3.57 16.43
N GLU A 508 19.55 4.67 15.74
CA GLU A 508 18.60 5.50 14.99
C GLU A 508 17.81 4.70 13.97
N ALA A 509 18.48 4.00 13.06
CA ALA A 509 17.83 3.25 11.98
C ALA A 509 16.87 2.17 12.51
N ILE A 510 17.22 1.55 13.65
CA ILE A 510 16.45 0.47 14.26
C ILE A 510 15.21 1.01 14.95
N ILE A 511 15.41 1.99 15.83
CA ILE A 511 14.31 2.56 16.63
C ILE A 511 13.31 3.23 15.69
N SER A 512 13.77 3.97 14.67
CA SER A 512 12.93 4.58 13.65
C SER A 512 12.07 3.55 12.91
N ARG A 513 12.68 2.41 12.51
CA ARG A 513 11.97 1.32 11.82
C ARG A 513 10.92 0.63 12.71
N ILE A 514 11.24 0.36 13.98
CA ILE A 514 10.29 -0.24 14.92
C ILE A 514 9.18 0.77 15.28
N ALA A 515 9.52 2.04 15.45
CA ALA A 515 8.56 3.10 15.66
C ALA A 515 7.56 3.20 14.48
N LEU A 516 8.06 3.18 13.24
CA LEU A 516 7.21 3.17 12.05
C LEU A 516 6.29 1.93 11.98
N ARG A 517 6.81 0.73 12.29
CA ARG A 517 6.03 -0.52 12.35
C ARG A 517 4.97 -0.54 13.46
N SER A 518 5.12 0.32 14.45
CA SER A 518 4.13 0.48 15.54
C SER A 518 2.96 1.37 15.13
N MET A 519 3.11 2.14 14.05
CA MET A 519 2.06 2.99 13.49
C MET A 519 1.00 2.16 12.77
N LYS A 520 -0.22 2.69 12.73
CA LYS A 520 -1.26 2.23 11.82
C LYS A 520 -1.01 2.79 10.42
N GLN A 521 -1.62 2.20 9.42
CA GLN A 521 -1.58 2.74 8.06
C GLN A 521 -2.61 3.86 7.90
N ALA A 522 -2.25 4.94 7.22
CA ALA A 522 -3.18 6.01 6.87
C ALA A 522 -4.21 5.50 5.84
N ARG A 523 -5.43 6.05 5.88
CA ARG A 523 -6.53 5.68 4.99
C ARG A 523 -7.41 6.88 4.67
N TYR A 524 -8.28 6.75 3.69
CA TYR A 524 -9.34 7.73 3.45
C TYR A 524 -10.56 7.41 4.32
N ASP A 525 -11.22 8.46 4.81
CA ASP A 525 -12.40 8.35 5.66
C ASP A 525 -13.29 9.60 5.50
N THR A 526 -14.57 9.47 5.78
CA THR A 526 -15.51 10.59 5.87
C THR A 526 -15.48 11.27 7.22
N SER A 527 -14.94 10.60 8.25
CA SER A 527 -14.79 11.15 9.61
C SER A 527 -13.40 11.76 9.78
N CYS A 528 -13.34 13.03 10.19
CA CYS A 528 -12.09 13.73 10.46
C CYS A 528 -11.55 13.39 11.85
N ILE A 529 -10.75 12.32 11.96
CA ILE A 529 -10.11 11.91 13.22
C ILE A 529 -8.67 12.42 13.37
N GLY A 530 -8.19 13.22 12.41
CA GLY A 530 -6.84 13.77 12.37
C GLY A 530 -5.80 12.83 11.75
N HIS A 531 -4.56 13.30 11.72
CA HIS A 531 -3.42 12.57 11.14
C HIS A 531 -2.26 12.53 12.12
N PHE A 532 -2.08 11.40 12.81
CA PHE A 532 -1.09 11.24 13.88
C PHE A 532 0.34 11.62 13.45
N GLY A 533 0.84 11.07 12.34
CA GLY A 533 2.21 11.31 11.89
C GLY A 533 2.50 12.78 11.58
N LEU A 534 1.53 13.52 11.04
CA LEU A 534 1.64 14.94 10.75
C LEU A 534 1.30 15.83 11.97
N ALA A 535 0.83 15.23 13.06
CA ALA A 535 0.26 15.96 14.19
C ALA A 535 -0.82 16.98 13.73
N ALA A 536 -1.55 16.67 12.65
CA ALA A 536 -2.57 17.52 12.05
C ALA A 536 -3.96 17.14 12.58
N LYS A 537 -4.75 18.15 12.98
CA LYS A 537 -6.14 17.95 13.40
C LYS A 537 -7.06 17.71 12.22
N TYR A 538 -6.78 18.36 11.11
CA TYR A 538 -7.51 18.32 9.85
C TYR A 538 -6.54 18.01 8.74
N TYR A 539 -6.81 17.02 7.94
CA TYR A 539 -5.94 16.68 6.82
C TYR A 539 -6.72 15.98 5.71
N THR A 540 -6.49 16.39 4.49
CA THR A 540 -7.02 15.76 3.29
C THR A 540 -5.94 15.68 2.22
N HIS A 541 -6.22 14.99 1.12
CA HIS A 541 -5.44 15.04 -0.09
C HIS A 541 -6.17 15.89 -1.14
N PHE A 542 -5.64 17.06 -1.44
CA PHE A 542 -6.19 18.03 -2.38
C PHE A 542 -5.31 18.22 -3.62
N THR A 543 -4.03 17.93 -3.50
CA THR A 543 -2.98 18.44 -4.38
C THR A 543 -2.64 17.57 -5.59
N SER A 544 -3.32 16.41 -5.81
CA SER A 544 -2.97 15.52 -6.91
C SER A 544 -4.17 14.83 -7.58
N PRO A 545 -5.13 15.56 -8.16
CA PRO A 545 -6.33 14.99 -8.77
C PRO A 545 -6.09 14.24 -10.09
N ILE A 546 -4.94 14.42 -10.75
CA ILE A 546 -4.58 13.65 -11.96
C ILE A 546 -4.34 12.18 -11.61
N ARG A 547 -3.76 11.92 -10.43
CA ARG A 547 -3.31 10.59 -10.03
C ARG A 547 -4.02 10.00 -8.81
N ARG A 548 -4.88 10.76 -8.09
CA ARG A 548 -5.66 10.28 -6.94
C ARG A 548 -7.12 10.68 -7.04
N TYR A 549 -8.01 9.71 -6.99
CA TYR A 549 -9.46 9.96 -7.09
C TYR A 549 -10.04 10.72 -5.89
N PRO A 550 -9.60 10.52 -4.63
CA PRO A 550 -10.08 11.34 -3.51
C PRO A 550 -9.90 12.83 -3.74
N ASP A 551 -8.76 13.25 -4.28
CA ASP A 551 -8.48 14.65 -4.63
C ASP A 551 -9.47 15.14 -5.70
N LEU A 552 -9.67 14.35 -6.75
CA LEU A 552 -10.66 14.63 -7.80
C LEU A 552 -12.07 14.78 -7.20
N GLN A 553 -12.45 13.91 -6.28
CA GLN A 553 -13.77 13.94 -5.65
C GLN A 553 -13.98 15.18 -4.77
N ILE A 554 -12.98 15.55 -3.94
CA ILE A 554 -13.12 16.76 -3.11
C ILE A 554 -13.10 18.03 -3.95
N HIS A 555 -12.37 18.07 -5.07
CA HIS A 555 -12.40 19.20 -5.99
C HIS A 555 -13.82 19.47 -6.51
N ARG A 556 -14.63 18.42 -6.77
CA ARG A 556 -16.05 18.60 -7.16
C ARG A 556 -16.85 19.25 -6.05
N ILE A 557 -16.70 18.76 -4.83
CA ILE A 557 -17.40 19.30 -3.65
C ILE A 557 -17.01 20.77 -3.45
N ILE A 558 -15.72 21.08 -3.49
CA ILE A 558 -15.18 22.43 -3.35
C ILE A 558 -15.77 23.38 -4.39
N LYS A 559 -15.70 23.02 -5.67
CA LYS A 559 -16.18 23.85 -6.79
C LYS A 559 -17.68 24.05 -6.74
N GLU A 560 -18.45 23.05 -6.37
CA GLU A 560 -19.90 23.17 -6.23
C GLU A 560 -20.25 24.12 -5.08
N ASN A 561 -19.55 24.00 -3.96
CA ASN A 561 -19.72 24.85 -2.79
C ASN A 561 -19.36 26.32 -3.06
N ILE A 562 -18.23 26.58 -3.73
CA ILE A 562 -17.77 27.94 -4.07
C ILE A 562 -18.79 28.64 -4.98
N LYS A 563 -19.42 27.94 -5.92
CA LYS A 563 -20.34 28.56 -6.88
C LYS A 563 -21.65 29.01 -6.26
N ASN A 564 -22.30 28.14 -5.51
CA ASN A 564 -23.67 28.40 -5.04
C ASN A 564 -23.96 27.83 -3.64
N GLY A 565 -22.97 27.30 -2.94
CA GLY A 565 -23.19 26.43 -1.79
C GLY A 565 -23.72 25.05 -2.17
N LEU A 566 -23.58 24.07 -1.31
CA LEU A 566 -24.17 22.75 -1.50
C LEU A 566 -25.66 22.76 -1.14
N SER A 567 -26.52 22.41 -2.10
CA SER A 567 -27.92 22.18 -1.79
C SER A 567 -28.09 20.93 -0.91
N GLU A 568 -29.19 20.85 -0.14
CA GLU A 568 -29.51 19.69 0.70
C GLU A 568 -29.44 18.37 -0.08
N ARG A 569 -30.03 18.33 -1.29
CA ARG A 569 -29.95 17.17 -2.20
C ARG A 569 -28.52 16.77 -2.54
N ARG A 570 -27.61 17.73 -2.77
CA ARG A 570 -26.21 17.43 -3.08
C ARG A 570 -25.45 16.98 -1.83
N THR A 571 -25.75 17.56 -0.70
CA THR A 571 -25.22 17.15 0.60
C THR A 571 -25.58 15.66 0.90
N GLU A 572 -26.85 15.29 0.74
CA GLU A 572 -27.29 13.90 0.90
C GLU A 572 -26.65 12.94 -0.11
N HIS A 573 -26.54 13.39 -1.37
CA HIS A 573 -25.86 12.61 -2.41
C HIS A 573 -24.40 12.31 -2.03
N TYR A 574 -23.63 13.32 -1.62
CA TYR A 574 -22.25 13.13 -1.22
C TYR A 574 -22.12 12.25 0.05
N ARG A 575 -22.99 12.42 1.04
CA ARG A 575 -23.03 11.54 2.22
C ARG A 575 -23.25 10.07 1.82
N ALA A 576 -24.06 9.83 0.81
CA ALA A 576 -24.37 8.47 0.36
C ALA A 576 -23.23 7.79 -0.41
N ILE A 577 -22.35 8.55 -1.10
CA ILE A 577 -21.31 7.94 -1.96
C ILE A 577 -19.91 7.95 -1.33
N LEU A 578 -19.61 8.89 -0.42
CA LEU A 578 -18.22 9.13 0.01
C LEU A 578 -17.61 7.97 0.80
N ASP A 579 -18.39 7.21 1.59
CA ASP A 579 -17.88 6.02 2.27
C ASP A 579 -17.39 4.97 1.27
N GLY A 580 -18.14 4.77 0.18
CA GLY A 580 -17.74 3.86 -0.91
C GLY A 580 -16.48 4.37 -1.63
N VAL A 581 -16.36 5.67 -1.86
CA VAL A 581 -15.18 6.29 -2.46
C VAL A 581 -13.96 6.13 -1.55
N ALA A 582 -14.10 6.37 -0.24
CA ALA A 582 -13.04 6.23 0.74
C ALA A 582 -12.50 4.79 0.80
N LEU A 583 -13.41 3.82 0.86
CA LEU A 583 -13.08 2.40 0.89
C LEU A 583 -12.35 1.96 -0.39
N GLN A 584 -12.93 2.27 -1.56
CA GLN A 584 -12.34 1.93 -2.87
C GLN A 584 -10.94 2.54 -3.02
N SER A 585 -10.79 3.82 -2.69
CA SER A 585 -9.52 4.53 -2.81
C SER A 585 -8.44 3.94 -1.91
N SER A 586 -8.78 3.62 -0.65
CA SER A 586 -7.84 3.01 0.30
C SER A 586 -7.44 1.59 -0.12
N GLN A 587 -8.35 0.81 -0.70
CA GLN A 587 -8.05 -0.53 -1.21
C GLN A 587 -7.13 -0.48 -2.43
N MET A 588 -7.42 0.42 -3.39
CA MET A 588 -6.63 0.54 -4.62
C MET A 588 -5.24 1.13 -4.35
N GLU A 589 -5.11 2.06 -3.42
CA GLU A 589 -3.82 2.57 -2.96
C GLU A 589 -2.95 1.45 -2.40
N ARG A 590 -3.46 0.62 -1.49
CA ARG A 590 -2.71 -0.53 -0.95
C ARG A 590 -2.30 -1.52 -2.05
N ARG A 591 -3.21 -1.80 -3.00
CA ARG A 591 -2.91 -2.67 -4.15
C ARG A 591 -1.79 -2.09 -5.01
N ALA A 592 -1.80 -0.77 -5.25
CA ALA A 592 -0.75 -0.07 -5.99
C ALA A 592 0.60 -0.16 -5.27
N GLU A 593 0.65 0.18 -3.98
CA GLU A 593 1.86 0.08 -3.15
C GLU A 593 2.44 -1.34 -3.10
N GLU A 594 1.58 -2.36 -3.02
CA GLU A 594 2.03 -3.75 -3.05
C GLU A 594 2.63 -4.14 -4.41
N ALA A 595 1.99 -3.73 -5.51
CA ALA A 595 2.50 -3.98 -6.85
C ALA A 595 3.84 -3.25 -7.09
N GLU A 596 3.96 -2.00 -6.67
CA GLU A 596 5.21 -1.22 -6.74
C GLU A 596 6.34 -1.93 -5.97
N ARG A 597 6.09 -2.33 -4.71
CA ARG A 597 7.06 -3.08 -3.90
C ARG A 597 7.48 -4.40 -4.54
N GLU A 598 6.53 -5.12 -5.14
CA GLU A 598 6.81 -6.40 -5.79
C GLU A 598 7.68 -6.23 -7.04
N THR A 599 7.48 -5.14 -7.82
CA THR A 599 8.36 -4.85 -8.97
C THR A 599 9.78 -4.47 -8.52
N VAL A 600 9.90 -3.68 -7.44
CA VAL A 600 11.20 -3.33 -6.86
C VAL A 600 11.93 -4.57 -6.33
N LYS A 601 11.25 -5.45 -5.59
CA LYS A 601 11.83 -6.71 -5.10
C LYS A 601 12.32 -7.59 -6.23
N TYR A 602 11.51 -7.72 -7.29
CA TYR A 602 11.90 -8.52 -8.44
C TYR A 602 13.17 -7.98 -9.09
N LYS A 603 13.25 -6.66 -9.31
CA LYS A 603 14.41 -6.01 -9.91
C LYS A 603 15.64 -6.03 -9.00
N LYS A 604 15.47 -5.99 -7.68
CA LYS A 604 16.57 -6.25 -6.73
C LYS A 604 17.13 -7.66 -6.87
N CYS A 605 16.28 -8.69 -7.00
CA CYS A 605 16.73 -10.06 -7.27
C CYS A 605 17.45 -10.15 -8.63
N GLU A 606 16.91 -9.50 -9.68
CA GLU A 606 17.53 -9.48 -11.01
C GLU A 606 18.93 -8.86 -10.99
N TYR A 607 19.09 -7.74 -10.29
CA TYR A 607 20.37 -7.07 -10.11
C TYR A 607 21.38 -7.97 -9.37
N MET A 608 20.97 -8.54 -8.25
CA MET A 608 21.85 -9.35 -7.40
C MET A 608 22.28 -10.66 -8.05
N LEU A 609 21.56 -11.18 -9.08
CA LEU A 609 22.03 -12.31 -9.86
C LEU A 609 23.39 -12.06 -10.54
N GLY A 610 23.67 -10.80 -10.91
CA GLY A 610 24.97 -10.41 -11.43
C GLY A 610 26.10 -10.42 -10.41
N HIS A 611 25.76 -10.47 -9.12
CA HIS A 611 26.66 -10.35 -7.98
C HIS A 611 26.77 -11.62 -7.14
N MET A 612 26.39 -12.78 -7.74
CA MET A 612 26.49 -14.07 -7.06
C MET A 612 27.92 -14.36 -6.59
N GLY A 613 28.03 -14.67 -5.30
CA GLY A 613 29.31 -15.00 -4.67
C GLY A 613 30.15 -13.78 -4.26
N GLU A 614 29.70 -12.55 -4.53
CA GLU A 614 30.36 -11.32 -4.05
C GLU A 614 30.04 -11.06 -2.58
N GLU A 615 30.90 -10.30 -1.93
CA GLU A 615 30.79 -9.92 -0.52
C GLU A 615 30.40 -8.45 -0.37
N PHE A 616 29.52 -8.18 0.57
CA PHE A 616 29.02 -6.85 0.86
C PHE A 616 29.00 -6.58 2.36
N ASP A 617 29.17 -5.33 2.73
CA ASP A 617 28.88 -4.86 4.08
C ASP A 617 27.39 -4.53 4.19
N GLY A 618 26.80 -4.84 5.33
CA GLY A 618 25.37 -4.63 5.56
C GLY A 618 25.05 -4.52 7.04
N ILE A 619 23.79 -4.22 7.31
CA ILE A 619 23.26 -4.05 8.67
C ILE A 619 22.12 -5.03 8.88
N ILE A 620 22.06 -5.69 10.04
CA ILE A 620 20.93 -6.55 10.40
C ILE A 620 19.67 -5.68 10.49
N SER A 621 18.77 -5.84 9.53
CA SER A 621 17.51 -5.08 9.39
C SER A 621 16.30 -5.76 10.03
N GLY A 622 16.43 -7.06 10.38
CA GLY A 622 15.37 -7.83 11.00
C GLY A 622 15.92 -9.08 11.69
N VAL A 623 15.32 -9.44 12.84
CA VAL A 623 15.64 -10.66 13.57
C VAL A 623 14.35 -11.42 13.82
N THR A 624 14.34 -12.71 13.52
CA THR A 624 13.16 -13.58 13.62
C THR A 624 13.56 -14.93 14.23
N SER A 625 12.58 -15.75 14.60
CA SER A 625 12.80 -17.11 15.08
C SER A 625 13.37 -18.09 14.04
N PHE A 626 13.45 -17.68 12.76
CA PHE A 626 13.96 -18.52 11.67
C PHE A 626 15.22 -17.97 10.99
N GLY A 627 15.70 -16.79 11.42
CA GLY A 627 16.94 -16.19 10.92
C GLY A 627 16.96 -14.67 10.98
N ILE A 628 17.93 -14.10 10.29
CA ILE A 628 18.16 -12.66 10.26
C ILE A 628 18.04 -12.09 8.84
N PHE A 629 17.52 -10.89 8.74
CA PHE A 629 17.53 -10.10 7.51
C PHE A 629 18.70 -9.12 7.56
N VAL A 630 19.38 -8.96 6.45
CA VAL A 630 20.51 -8.01 6.32
C VAL A 630 20.25 -7.09 5.14
N GLU A 631 20.32 -5.79 5.39
CA GLU A 631 20.17 -4.74 4.38
C GLU A 631 21.55 -4.20 4.03
N LEU A 632 21.84 -4.13 2.73
CA LEU A 632 23.06 -3.57 2.16
C LEU A 632 22.96 -2.05 2.03
N GLU A 633 24.06 -1.36 1.81
CA GLU A 633 24.09 0.11 1.59
C GLU A 633 23.20 0.56 0.42
N ASN A 634 23.08 -0.27 -0.61
CA ASN A 634 22.20 -0.02 -1.75
C ASN A 634 20.74 -0.39 -1.49
N THR A 635 20.33 -0.56 -0.24
CA THR A 635 18.97 -0.91 0.18
C THR A 635 18.46 -2.32 -0.23
N VAL A 636 19.31 -3.18 -0.77
CA VAL A 636 18.98 -4.57 -1.03
C VAL A 636 18.93 -5.33 0.29
N GLU A 637 17.84 -6.02 0.56
CA GLU A 637 17.68 -6.87 1.74
C GLU A 637 17.77 -8.35 1.35
N GLY A 638 18.56 -9.12 2.10
CA GLY A 638 18.65 -10.55 1.96
C GLY A 638 18.49 -11.27 3.30
N PHE A 639 18.26 -12.58 3.24
CA PHE A 639 17.96 -13.41 4.39
C PHE A 639 19.06 -14.41 4.68
N ILE A 640 19.39 -14.57 5.97
CA ILE A 640 20.28 -15.63 6.46
C ILE A 640 19.47 -16.53 7.36
N LYS A 641 19.35 -17.81 6.99
CA LYS A 641 18.63 -18.79 7.78
C LYS A 641 19.33 -19.04 9.11
N MET A 642 18.56 -19.28 10.16
CA MET A 642 19.13 -19.61 11.48
C MET A 642 20.01 -20.87 11.42
N SER A 643 19.67 -21.85 10.57
CA SER A 643 20.49 -23.04 10.32
C SER A 643 21.86 -22.75 9.70
N ASP A 644 22.01 -21.60 9.05
CA ASP A 644 23.24 -21.19 8.36
C ASP A 644 24.12 -20.25 9.24
N LEU A 645 23.64 -19.95 10.46
CA LEU A 645 24.41 -19.25 11.48
C LEU A 645 25.31 -20.27 12.21
N GLU A 646 26.59 -20.23 11.86
CA GLU A 646 27.56 -21.19 12.39
C GLU A 646 28.03 -20.84 13.83
N GLY A 647 28.41 -21.86 14.58
CA GLY A 647 29.17 -21.74 15.85
C GLY A 647 28.35 -21.91 17.11
N ASP A 648 27.03 -21.95 17.05
CA ASP A 648 26.16 -22.18 18.21
C ASP A 648 24.72 -22.58 17.79
N TYR A 649 23.92 -23.01 18.77
CA TYR A 649 22.47 -23.10 18.66
C TYR A 649 21.87 -21.77 19.11
N PHE A 650 21.18 -21.07 18.22
CA PHE A 650 20.61 -19.75 18.48
C PHE A 650 19.16 -19.83 18.90
N VAL A 651 18.80 -19.07 19.95
CA VAL A 651 17.42 -18.93 20.45
C VAL A 651 16.98 -17.50 20.24
N TYR A 652 15.77 -17.33 19.73
CA TYR A 652 15.15 -16.03 19.52
C TYR A 652 14.60 -15.44 20.81
N ASN A 653 15.08 -14.24 21.14
CA ASN A 653 14.54 -13.41 22.22
C ASN A 653 13.66 -12.31 21.62
N GLU A 654 12.35 -12.48 21.72
CA GLU A 654 11.38 -11.55 21.12
C GLU A 654 11.44 -10.16 21.76
N ALA A 655 11.61 -10.09 23.08
CA ALA A 655 11.68 -8.80 23.80
C ALA A 655 12.92 -7.96 23.45
N GLY A 656 14.01 -8.62 23.07
CA GLY A 656 15.26 -7.97 22.67
C GLY A 656 15.44 -7.84 21.17
N TYR A 657 14.56 -8.43 20.34
CA TYR A 657 14.76 -8.58 18.89
C TYR A 657 16.16 -9.10 18.54
N GLU A 658 16.57 -10.16 19.25
CA GLU A 658 17.93 -10.71 19.12
C GLU A 658 17.93 -12.24 19.01
N LEU A 659 18.94 -12.80 18.34
CA LEU A 659 19.28 -14.22 18.44
C LEU A 659 20.44 -14.36 19.40
N VAL A 660 20.33 -15.26 20.39
CA VAL A 660 21.36 -15.49 21.40
C VAL A 660 21.82 -16.94 21.33
N GLY A 661 23.12 -17.16 21.16
CA GLY A 661 23.72 -18.49 21.18
C GLY A 661 23.64 -19.09 22.60
N GLU A 662 23.22 -20.34 22.69
CA GLU A 662 23.03 -21.02 23.99
C GLU A 662 24.37 -21.21 24.72
N ILE A 663 25.43 -21.57 24.02
CA ILE A 663 26.75 -21.89 24.60
C ILE A 663 27.65 -20.65 24.58
N THR A 664 27.87 -20.08 23.42
CA THR A 664 28.85 -18.97 23.21
C THR A 664 28.35 -17.63 23.71
N LYS A 665 27.06 -17.48 23.94
CA LYS A 665 26.42 -16.20 24.23
C LYS A 665 26.58 -15.15 23.13
N LYS A 666 27.04 -15.56 21.94
CA LYS A 666 27.11 -14.70 20.77
C LYS A 666 25.72 -14.18 20.44
N LYS A 667 25.63 -12.89 20.13
CA LYS A 667 24.36 -12.25 19.81
C LYS A 667 24.35 -11.77 18.38
N PHE A 668 23.19 -11.89 17.72
CA PHE A 668 22.85 -11.15 16.52
C PHE A 668 21.70 -10.20 16.85
N VAL A 669 21.96 -8.92 16.80
CA VAL A 669 21.02 -7.88 17.19
C VAL A 669 20.68 -6.99 16.00
N LEU A 670 19.51 -6.37 16.04
CA LEU A 670 19.14 -5.36 15.06
C LEU A 670 20.21 -4.24 15.03
N GLY A 671 20.56 -3.75 13.81
CA GLY A 671 21.54 -2.71 13.58
C GLY A 671 23.01 -3.12 13.64
N GLN A 672 23.28 -4.35 13.99
CA GLN A 672 24.62 -4.87 13.97
C GLN A 672 25.17 -4.88 12.54
N LYS A 673 26.34 -4.30 12.35
CA LYS A 673 27.10 -4.36 11.10
C LYS A 673 27.61 -5.78 10.89
N VAL A 674 27.42 -6.31 9.71
CA VAL A 674 27.84 -7.66 9.33
C VAL A 674 28.36 -7.64 7.89
N ARG A 675 29.34 -8.54 7.60
CA ARG A 675 29.78 -8.78 6.24
C ARG A 675 29.12 -10.05 5.72
N VAL A 676 28.50 -9.96 4.56
CA VAL A 676 27.71 -11.05 3.98
C VAL A 676 28.15 -11.36 2.55
N LYS A 677 27.93 -12.60 2.13
CA LYS A 677 28.17 -13.07 0.77
C LYS A 677 26.84 -13.48 0.13
N VAL A 678 26.60 -13.07 -1.11
CA VAL A 678 25.44 -13.52 -1.88
C VAL A 678 25.56 -15.01 -2.16
N TYR A 679 24.60 -15.79 -1.62
CA TYR A 679 24.67 -17.25 -1.66
C TYR A 679 23.72 -17.88 -2.65
N ASP A 680 22.43 -17.46 -2.63
CA ASP A 680 21.40 -17.98 -3.51
C ASP A 680 20.34 -16.94 -3.80
N ILE A 681 19.71 -17.01 -4.98
CA ILE A 681 18.65 -16.08 -5.38
C ILE A 681 17.52 -16.86 -6.03
N ASP A 682 16.38 -16.85 -5.36
CA ASP A 682 15.14 -17.38 -5.89
C ASP A 682 14.30 -16.26 -6.52
N ARG A 683 14.34 -16.17 -7.86
CA ARG A 683 13.58 -15.15 -8.61
C ARG A 683 12.07 -15.33 -8.50
N LEU A 684 11.59 -16.56 -8.36
CA LEU A 684 10.15 -16.84 -8.25
C LEU A 684 9.63 -16.43 -6.88
N ALA A 685 10.35 -16.82 -5.83
CA ALA A 685 10.03 -16.40 -4.46
C ALA A 685 10.47 -14.97 -4.16
N LYS A 686 11.17 -14.30 -5.09
CA LYS A 686 11.74 -12.94 -4.94
C LYS A 686 12.55 -12.83 -3.65
N ARG A 687 13.42 -13.83 -3.41
CA ARG A 687 14.24 -13.94 -2.20
C ARG A 687 15.71 -13.97 -2.53
N ILE A 688 16.49 -13.24 -1.75
CA ILE A 688 17.94 -13.22 -1.78
C ILE A 688 18.42 -13.86 -0.49
N ASP A 689 19.19 -14.94 -0.59
CA ASP A 689 19.78 -15.61 0.56
C ASP A 689 21.26 -15.21 0.67
N PHE A 690 21.65 -14.76 1.86
CA PHE A 690 23.02 -14.42 2.20
C PHE A 690 23.65 -15.48 3.12
N LYS A 691 24.98 -15.47 3.20
CA LYS A 691 25.77 -16.15 4.23
C LYS A 691 26.70 -15.15 4.91
N LEU A 692 26.91 -15.32 6.21
CA LEU A 692 27.91 -14.53 6.92
C LEU A 692 29.32 -14.86 6.42
N VAL A 693 30.12 -13.83 6.19
CA VAL A 693 31.55 -13.99 5.94
C VAL A 693 32.25 -14.10 7.30
N LYS A 694 33.05 -15.16 7.46
CA LYS A 694 33.86 -15.30 8.67
C LYS A 694 34.90 -14.16 8.74
N GLU A 695 34.94 -13.44 9.85
CA GLU A 695 36.07 -12.59 10.13
C GLU A 695 37.33 -13.45 10.04
N ARG A 696 38.28 -13.04 9.19
CA ARG A 696 39.59 -13.65 9.22
C ARG A 696 40.17 -13.35 10.59
N ASP A 697 40.30 -14.36 11.44
CA ASP A 697 41.05 -14.24 12.69
C ASP A 697 42.42 -13.61 12.33
N GLY A 698 42.60 -12.35 12.76
CA GLY A 698 43.83 -11.60 12.57
C GLY A 698 44.96 -12.17 13.44
N ARG A 699 45.30 -13.43 13.23
CA ARG A 699 46.56 -14.01 13.64
C ARG A 699 47.40 -14.12 12.38
N GLY A 700 48.05 -13.00 12.07
CA GLY A 700 49.13 -12.97 11.11
C GLY A 700 50.28 -13.88 11.57
N ASP A 701 50.80 -14.64 10.64
CA ASP A 701 52.14 -15.21 10.73
C ASP A 701 53.21 -14.11 10.80
#